data_c4fcf55990a3fc4b86da1a20ce60291e
#
_entry.id   c4fcf55990a3fc4b86da1a20ce60291e
#
_cell.length_a   1.000
_cell.length_b   1.000
_cell.length_c   1.000
_cell.angle_alpha   90.00
_cell.angle_beta   90.00
_cell.angle_gamma   90.00
#
_symmetry.space_group_name_H-M   'P 1'
#
loop_
_entity.id
_entity.type
_entity.pdbx_description
1 polymer ?
#
loop_
_entity_poly.entity_id
_entity_poly.type
_entity_poly.pdbx_seq_one_letter_code
_entity_poly.pdbx_strand_id
1 'polypeptide(L)'
;MAGRRSRGLLATLVWLALLTVLLTAVIRAHYSADLSAFLPSRPTPEQAVLIDQLKEGPASRLILVGLETDERGPEAAAGLARLSKSLASALRKLPALSGDKVAPFASVNNGEPVAAQRDQEVLLRYRYLMSPDVTPARFQPEGLRVALQDSLDLLGSSAGLMLQPLLTRDPTAELVHLVEAMDSGGERAAVDGVWVSPDQKRAVMVAQTQADGSDLDAQQRAIDAIRQQFDEVKKREGLTQARLVVSGPAVFATQSRQTIESEATRLASIGFAIIIALLLSVYRSLRALLLGLLPMITGALAGIAAVSWGFGMVHGITLGFGITLIGEAVDYAIYLFVQGSAPATGARHDGRDVEGFWPTIALGVLTSVIGFASMLASGFPGLAQLGLFSIVGVVSAALVTRYLLPHLIPEGFSIRPTPLLDRRLTWLTAKAPSVRWLVPVLLVGAVAVLLVHRDRLWSRELTSLSPITAEAQALDMRLRADLGAPDVRYLGVVRAPTMEAALEGAEQASAALAPLVDSGMLLGTDSPARYLPSQAMQRQRQAALPDTQTLRAHFTQAAQGLPLKAEKFEAFFADAAQAKGLPPLTREDLQGTSLSLGVDSLLMRQSGQWTALVGLRLPSGDAVAGTPALAVDATRIRQLLTASVKVGEVHFIDLKAESEKLYSDYLSEVLFLSMLGALGIVVLLGVVLRSPVRLLRVVTPLLCTVLIVTAGLVATGPPLTLFHLVGLLLIVAIGSNYALFFDQRTHRGTPSASILSSMLFANLATVAGFGMLAWSQVPVLHAIGATVGPGAILALVLSAVLHHSVPDKAPASP
;
A
#
# COMPACT_ATOMS: atom_id res chain seq x y z
N MET A 1 16.05 -51.00 25.69
CA MET A 1 15.33 -49.85 26.33
C MET A 1 16.23 -48.66 26.61
N ALA A 2 17.45 -48.81 27.10
CA ALA A 2 18.36 -47.71 27.41
C ALA A 2 18.72 -46.77 26.20
N GLY A 3 18.97 -47.37 25.03
CA GLY A 3 19.34 -46.60 23.84
C GLY A 3 18.18 -45.78 23.20
N ARG A 4 16.90 -46.15 23.48
CA ARG A 4 15.73 -45.37 23.01
C ARG A 4 15.47 -44.17 23.91
N ARG A 5 15.68 -44.30 25.23
CA ARG A 5 15.55 -43.18 26.18
C ARG A 5 16.66 -42.13 26.00
N SER A 6 17.91 -42.53 25.71
CA SER A 6 19.03 -41.62 25.45
C SER A 6 18.84 -40.84 24.15
N ARG A 7 18.33 -41.44 23.07
CA ARG A 7 18.03 -40.80 21.79
C ARG A 7 16.85 -39.82 21.95
N GLY A 8 15.81 -40.13 22.72
CA GLY A 8 14.70 -39.21 23.01
C GLY A 8 15.16 -38.01 23.82
N LEU A 9 15.98 -38.23 24.84
CA LEU A 9 16.54 -37.11 25.66
C LEU A 9 17.43 -36.19 24.82
N LEU A 10 18.29 -36.75 23.97
CA LEU A 10 19.12 -35.95 23.04
C LEU A 10 18.27 -35.14 22.06
N ALA A 11 17.23 -35.74 21.44
CA ALA A 11 16.33 -35.05 20.53
C ALA A 11 15.60 -33.90 21.23
N THR A 12 15.16 -34.09 22.47
CA THR A 12 14.49 -33.03 23.27
C THR A 12 15.44 -31.91 23.62
N LEU A 13 16.67 -32.21 24.02
CA LEU A 13 17.70 -31.19 24.33
C LEU A 13 18.07 -30.36 23.11
N VAL A 14 18.30 -31.03 21.96
CA VAL A 14 18.59 -30.33 20.68
C VAL A 14 17.43 -29.44 20.28
N TRP A 15 16.19 -29.92 20.42
CA TRP A 15 15.00 -29.11 20.13
C TRP A 15 14.85 -27.91 21.06
N LEU A 16 15.09 -28.06 22.37
CA LEU A 16 15.06 -26.95 23.32
C LEU A 16 16.13 -25.88 23.01
N ALA A 17 17.33 -26.32 22.65
CA ALA A 17 18.39 -25.42 22.21
C ALA A 17 17.98 -24.66 20.94
N LEU A 18 17.42 -25.35 19.95
CA LEU A 18 16.90 -24.73 18.72
C LEU A 18 15.77 -23.74 19.04
N LEU A 19 14.82 -24.13 19.88
CA LEU A 19 13.70 -23.26 20.29
C LEU A 19 14.19 -21.96 20.95
N THR A 20 15.25 -22.04 21.78
CA THR A 20 15.85 -20.86 22.41
C THR A 20 16.45 -19.91 21.37
N VAL A 21 17.15 -20.46 20.37
CA VAL A 21 17.72 -19.67 19.26
C VAL A 21 16.61 -19.01 18.43
N LEU A 22 15.58 -19.78 18.08
CA LEU A 22 14.41 -19.27 17.32
C LEU A 22 13.68 -18.17 18.08
N LEU A 23 13.43 -18.37 19.38
CA LEU A 23 12.76 -17.39 20.23
C LEU A 23 13.57 -16.09 20.34
N THR A 24 14.89 -16.20 20.48
CA THR A 24 15.81 -15.04 20.51
C THR A 24 15.78 -14.28 19.17
N ALA A 25 15.74 -14.99 18.05
CA ALA A 25 15.63 -14.39 16.72
C ALA A 25 14.29 -13.64 16.55
N VAL A 26 13.19 -14.23 17.01
CA VAL A 26 11.84 -13.63 16.96
C VAL A 26 11.75 -12.37 17.82
N ILE A 27 12.33 -12.38 19.04
CA ILE A 27 12.33 -11.21 19.93
C ILE A 27 13.17 -10.06 19.36
N ARG A 28 14.25 -10.38 18.64
CA ARG A 28 15.14 -9.39 18.00
C ARG A 28 14.70 -8.98 16.58
N ALA A 29 13.68 -9.61 16.03
CA ALA A 29 13.18 -9.33 14.69
C ALA A 29 12.60 -7.90 14.62
N HIS A 30 12.88 -7.22 13.49
CA HIS A 30 12.23 -5.96 13.17
C HIS A 30 10.92 -6.25 12.45
N TYR A 31 9.84 -5.72 13.00
CA TYR A 31 8.50 -5.87 12.42
C TYR A 31 8.09 -4.59 11.71
N SER A 32 7.55 -4.72 10.50
CA SER A 32 7.04 -3.60 9.72
C SER A 32 5.66 -3.91 9.18
N ALA A 33 4.77 -2.93 9.21
CA ALA A 33 3.47 -2.97 8.54
C ALA A 33 3.38 -1.95 7.39
N ASP A 34 4.54 -1.46 6.93
CA ASP A 34 4.63 -0.50 5.85
C ASP A 34 4.27 -1.13 4.50
N LEU A 35 3.36 -0.48 3.77
CA LEU A 35 2.98 -0.87 2.41
C LEU A 35 4.14 -0.79 1.41
N SER A 36 5.25 -0.17 1.76
CA SER A 36 6.46 -0.14 0.93
C SER A 36 7.06 -1.51 0.65
N ALA A 37 6.74 -2.54 1.47
CA ALA A 37 7.11 -3.93 1.21
C ALA A 37 6.42 -4.51 -0.04
N PHE A 38 5.40 -3.82 -0.58
CA PHE A 38 4.73 -4.18 -1.83
C PHE A 38 5.38 -3.55 -3.08
N LEU A 39 6.42 -2.74 -2.89
CA LEU A 39 7.11 -2.09 -3.98
C LEU A 39 8.20 -3.00 -4.56
N PRO A 40 8.48 -2.92 -5.89
CA PRO A 40 9.43 -3.80 -6.54
C PRO A 40 10.85 -3.64 -5.99
N SER A 41 11.54 -4.76 -5.86
CA SER A 41 12.95 -4.79 -5.46
C SER A 41 13.90 -4.23 -6.54
N ARG A 42 13.45 -4.19 -7.79
CA ARG A 42 14.18 -3.66 -8.95
C ARG A 42 13.25 -2.79 -9.80
N PRO A 43 12.98 -1.55 -9.35
CA PRO A 43 12.10 -0.65 -10.07
C PRO A 43 12.73 -0.13 -11.37
N THR A 44 11.89 0.17 -12.38
CA THR A 44 12.33 0.99 -13.51
C THR A 44 12.66 2.43 -13.03
N PRO A 45 13.37 3.25 -13.81
CA PRO A 45 13.65 4.64 -13.41
C PRO A 45 12.38 5.44 -13.06
N GLU A 46 11.29 5.24 -13.82
CA GLU A 46 10.00 5.88 -13.58
C GLU A 46 9.34 5.37 -12.30
N GLN A 47 9.37 4.06 -12.10
CA GLN A 47 8.86 3.42 -10.87
C GLN A 47 9.68 3.83 -9.64
N ALA A 48 10.99 3.98 -9.78
CA ALA A 48 11.86 4.44 -8.69
C ALA A 48 11.44 5.83 -8.21
N VAL A 49 11.12 6.75 -9.12
CA VAL A 49 10.61 8.08 -8.76
C VAL A 49 9.29 7.97 -7.99
N LEU A 50 8.35 7.15 -8.49
CA LEU A 50 7.07 6.94 -7.81
C LEU A 50 7.27 6.39 -6.39
N ILE A 51 8.14 5.40 -6.24
CA ILE A 51 8.46 4.77 -4.97
C ILE A 51 9.09 5.77 -3.99
N ASP A 52 10.07 6.55 -4.47
CA ASP A 52 10.75 7.57 -3.68
C ASP A 52 9.75 8.64 -3.20
N GLN A 53 8.79 9.05 -4.07
CA GLN A 53 7.74 9.98 -3.69
C GLN A 53 6.81 9.42 -2.61
N LEU A 54 6.46 8.14 -2.70
CA LEU A 54 5.59 7.48 -1.72
C LEU A 54 6.27 7.26 -0.36
N LYS A 55 7.59 7.02 -0.34
CA LYS A 55 8.34 6.71 0.89
C LYS A 55 8.83 7.94 1.63
N GLU A 56 9.51 8.82 0.92
CA GLU A 56 10.31 9.92 1.51
C GLU A 56 9.90 11.28 1.00
N GLY A 57 9.01 11.34 -0.01
CA GLY A 57 8.55 12.58 -0.58
C GLY A 57 7.84 13.47 0.45
N PRO A 58 7.87 14.79 0.30
CA PRO A 58 7.18 15.72 1.19
C PRO A 58 5.68 15.39 1.31
N ALA A 59 5.09 14.82 0.26
CA ALA A 59 3.70 14.40 0.25
C ALA A 59 3.41 13.29 1.28
N SER A 60 4.36 12.38 1.56
CA SER A 60 4.19 11.30 2.52
C SER A 60 4.03 11.79 3.98
N ARG A 61 4.47 13.03 4.26
CA ARG A 61 4.43 13.69 5.58
C ARG A 61 3.20 14.56 5.78
N LEU A 62 2.33 14.68 4.77
CA LEU A 62 1.17 15.56 4.82
C LEU A 62 0.01 14.92 5.58
N ILE A 63 -0.59 15.71 6.47
CA ILE A 63 -1.85 15.44 7.16
C ILE A 63 -2.83 16.54 6.76
N LEU A 64 -3.92 16.14 6.13
CA LEU A 64 -5.05 17.00 5.81
C LEU A 64 -6.01 16.99 6.99
N VAL A 65 -6.37 18.16 7.47
CA VAL A 65 -7.25 18.32 8.64
C VAL A 65 -8.47 19.12 8.22
N GLY A 66 -9.66 18.58 8.47
CA GLY A 66 -10.93 19.27 8.30
C GLY A 66 -11.64 19.45 9.64
N LEU A 67 -12.17 20.63 9.88
CA LEU A 67 -13.03 20.95 11.01
C LEU A 67 -14.44 21.13 10.47
N GLU A 68 -15.33 20.19 10.77
CA GLU A 68 -16.69 20.14 10.22
C GLU A 68 -17.75 20.55 11.23
N THR A 69 -18.83 21.18 10.75
CA THR A 69 -20.04 21.43 11.53
C THR A 69 -21.29 21.12 10.71
N ASP A 70 -22.33 20.65 11.38
CA ASP A 70 -23.66 20.47 10.76
C ASP A 70 -24.47 21.80 10.71
N GLU A 71 -24.04 22.81 11.47
CA GLU A 71 -24.65 24.14 11.51
C GLU A 71 -24.37 24.90 10.21
N ARG A 72 -25.30 25.75 9.82
CA ARG A 72 -25.21 26.56 8.59
C ARG A 72 -25.28 28.05 8.91
N GLY A 73 -24.61 28.83 8.09
CA GLY A 73 -24.67 30.28 8.13
C GLY A 73 -23.35 30.96 8.49
N PRO A 74 -23.28 32.26 8.36
CA PRO A 74 -22.05 33.03 8.54
C PRO A 74 -21.44 32.90 9.94
N GLU A 75 -22.26 32.76 10.98
CA GLU A 75 -21.80 32.60 12.36
C GLU A 75 -21.11 31.24 12.58
N ALA A 76 -21.65 30.16 11.97
CA ALA A 76 -21.02 28.83 12.02
C ALA A 76 -19.69 28.83 11.28
N ALA A 77 -19.63 29.45 10.11
CA ALA A 77 -18.39 29.59 9.34
C ALA A 77 -17.33 30.41 10.10
N ALA A 78 -17.71 31.53 10.70
CA ALA A 78 -16.84 32.33 11.55
C ALA A 78 -16.39 31.56 12.81
N GLY A 79 -17.27 30.71 13.39
CA GLY A 79 -16.94 29.82 14.48
C GLY A 79 -15.87 28.80 14.08
N LEU A 80 -16.03 28.14 12.92
CA LEU A 80 -15.02 27.22 12.39
C LEU A 80 -13.69 27.92 12.09
N ALA A 81 -13.72 29.17 11.55
CA ALA A 81 -12.53 29.95 11.30
C ALA A 81 -11.77 30.25 12.60
N ARG A 82 -12.47 30.66 13.69
CA ARG A 82 -11.84 30.86 15.00
C ARG A 82 -11.24 29.55 15.55
N LEU A 83 -11.98 28.45 15.46
CA LEU A 83 -11.50 27.12 15.90
C LEU A 83 -10.24 26.72 15.13
N SER A 84 -10.23 26.92 13.81
CA SER A 84 -9.08 26.63 12.95
C SER A 84 -7.85 27.46 13.35
N LYS A 85 -8.02 28.77 13.60
CA LYS A 85 -6.93 29.66 14.07
C LYS A 85 -6.37 29.20 15.39
N SER A 86 -7.24 28.92 16.35
CA SER A 86 -6.86 28.45 17.68
C SER A 86 -6.11 27.13 17.62
N LEU A 87 -6.62 26.17 16.83
CA LEU A 87 -5.97 24.87 16.63
C LEU A 87 -4.61 25.01 15.94
N ALA A 88 -4.55 25.74 14.82
CA ALA A 88 -3.29 25.95 14.09
C ALA A 88 -2.22 26.60 14.98
N SER A 89 -2.62 27.62 15.78
CA SER A 89 -1.72 28.26 16.75
C SER A 89 -1.22 27.31 17.84
N ALA A 90 -2.11 26.40 18.35
CA ALA A 90 -1.73 25.39 19.34
C ALA A 90 -0.74 24.40 18.76
N LEU A 91 -1.01 23.88 17.53
CA LEU A 91 -0.14 22.91 16.87
C LEU A 91 1.25 23.50 16.54
N ARG A 92 1.33 24.75 16.08
CA ARG A 92 2.61 25.44 15.78
C ARG A 92 3.48 25.63 17.02
N LYS A 93 2.88 25.69 18.22
CA LYS A 93 3.57 25.93 19.51
C LYS A 93 3.88 24.64 20.26
N LEU A 94 3.51 23.47 19.73
CA LEU A 94 3.78 22.21 20.42
C LEU A 94 5.29 21.98 20.56
N PRO A 95 5.76 21.70 21.79
CA PRO A 95 7.14 21.26 22.00
C PRO A 95 7.36 19.84 21.42
N ALA A 96 8.60 19.38 21.43
CA ALA A 96 8.91 18.00 21.13
C ALA A 96 8.06 17.03 21.98
N LEU A 97 7.45 16.04 21.34
CA LEU A 97 6.65 15.02 22.02
C LEU A 97 7.57 14.02 22.74
N SER A 98 7.01 13.27 23.69
CA SER A 98 7.76 12.25 24.43
C SER A 98 8.41 11.24 23.49
N GLY A 99 9.74 11.17 23.53
CA GLY A 99 10.55 10.31 22.65
C GLY A 99 11.13 11.01 21.42
N ASP A 100 10.69 12.24 21.09
CA ASP A 100 11.17 13.00 19.94
C ASP A 100 12.17 14.08 20.38
N LYS A 101 13.12 14.40 19.48
CA LYS A 101 14.11 15.46 19.71
C LYS A 101 13.69 16.82 19.17
N VAL A 102 12.66 16.84 18.32
CA VAL A 102 12.18 18.02 17.58
C VAL A 102 10.67 18.14 17.68
N ALA A 103 10.13 19.31 17.38
CA ALA A 103 8.68 19.54 17.32
C ALA A 103 8.00 18.59 16.30
N PRO A 104 6.74 18.18 16.54
CA PRO A 104 6.07 17.20 15.67
C PRO A 104 5.78 17.73 14.25
N PHE A 105 5.58 19.04 14.11
CA PHE A 105 5.20 19.65 12.84
C PHE A 105 6.30 20.59 12.31
N ALA A 106 6.65 20.39 11.05
CA ALA A 106 7.51 21.33 10.30
C ALA A 106 6.71 22.58 9.91
N SER A 107 5.43 22.39 9.58
CA SER A 107 4.52 23.49 9.24
C SER A 107 3.06 23.13 9.50
N VAL A 108 2.24 24.17 9.77
CA VAL A 108 0.78 24.05 9.89
C VAL A 108 0.16 25.28 9.21
N ASN A 109 -0.57 25.04 8.12
CA ASN A 109 -1.17 26.07 7.28
C ASN A 109 -2.70 25.88 7.21
N ASN A 110 -3.45 26.94 7.49
CA ASN A 110 -4.90 26.97 7.43
C ASN A 110 -5.45 28.16 6.61
N GLY A 111 -4.56 28.84 5.84
CA GLY A 111 -4.88 30.04 5.11
C GLY A 111 -4.51 31.34 5.82
N GLU A 112 -4.28 31.30 7.16
CA GLU A 112 -3.82 32.48 7.87
C GLU A 112 -2.48 32.95 7.34
N PRO A 113 -2.33 34.24 7.09
CA PRO A 113 -1.07 34.82 6.64
C PRO A 113 -0.07 34.97 7.80
N VAL A 114 0.29 33.83 8.45
CA VAL A 114 1.20 33.86 9.63
C VAL A 114 2.58 34.38 9.28
N ALA A 115 3.04 34.12 8.05
CA ALA A 115 4.30 34.65 7.52
C ALA A 115 4.11 35.90 6.64
N ALA A 116 2.89 36.46 6.59
CA ALA A 116 2.55 37.53 5.62
C ALA A 116 3.55 38.69 5.60
N GLN A 117 3.99 39.11 6.77
CA GLN A 117 4.94 40.23 6.85
C GLN A 117 6.30 39.82 6.23
N ARG A 118 6.79 38.62 6.56
CA ARG A 118 8.03 38.09 6.00
C ARG A 118 7.90 37.73 4.51
N ASP A 119 6.77 37.15 4.12
CA ASP A 119 6.44 36.88 2.72
C ASP A 119 6.44 38.20 1.92
N GLN A 120 5.77 39.22 2.43
CA GLN A 120 5.71 40.54 1.81
C GLN A 120 7.11 41.19 1.70
N GLU A 121 7.92 41.08 2.76
CA GLU A 121 9.31 41.61 2.74
C GLU A 121 10.16 40.91 1.69
N VAL A 122 10.12 39.57 1.61
CA VAL A 122 10.88 38.77 0.64
C VAL A 122 10.37 39.03 -0.77
N LEU A 123 9.05 38.96 -0.98
CA LEU A 123 8.45 39.18 -2.29
C LEU A 123 8.72 40.57 -2.81
N LEU A 124 8.57 41.62 -1.99
CA LEU A 124 8.82 42.99 -2.39
C LEU A 124 10.30 43.21 -2.71
N ARG A 125 11.22 42.63 -1.91
CA ARG A 125 12.67 42.74 -2.11
C ARG A 125 13.15 42.08 -3.38
N TYR A 126 12.64 40.83 -3.64
CA TYR A 126 13.13 40.01 -4.73
C TYR A 126 12.18 39.96 -5.94
N ARG A 127 11.12 40.81 -5.99
CA ARG A 127 10.09 40.76 -7.04
C ARG A 127 10.64 40.78 -8.46
N TYR A 128 11.68 41.59 -8.70
CA TYR A 128 12.31 41.67 -10.03
C TYR A 128 13.14 40.44 -10.39
N LEU A 129 13.61 39.65 -9.42
CA LEU A 129 14.33 38.40 -9.65
C LEU A 129 13.37 37.21 -9.81
N MET A 130 12.18 37.35 -9.23
CA MET A 130 11.18 36.29 -9.18
C MET A 130 10.12 36.38 -10.28
N SER A 131 9.72 37.61 -10.66
CA SER A 131 8.64 37.82 -11.63
C SER A 131 9.03 37.39 -13.04
N PRO A 132 8.21 36.56 -13.70
CA PRO A 132 8.43 36.13 -15.09
C PRO A 132 8.26 37.27 -16.09
N ASP A 133 7.57 38.34 -15.72
CA ASP A 133 7.28 39.52 -16.59
C ASP A 133 8.48 40.42 -16.74
N VAL A 134 9.51 40.27 -15.92
CA VAL A 134 10.75 41.05 -16.00
C VAL A 134 11.54 40.65 -17.24
N THR A 135 11.26 41.35 -18.32
CA THR A 135 11.92 41.20 -19.63
C THR A 135 12.46 42.54 -20.10
N PRO A 136 13.43 42.59 -21.02
CA PRO A 136 13.92 43.87 -21.57
C PRO A 136 12.79 44.71 -22.19
N ALA A 137 11.78 44.07 -22.83
CA ALA A 137 10.66 44.76 -23.43
C ALA A 137 9.74 45.46 -22.40
N ARG A 138 9.59 44.87 -21.22
CA ARG A 138 8.75 45.38 -20.11
C ARG A 138 9.19 46.79 -19.67
N PHE A 139 10.48 47.05 -19.71
CA PHE A 139 11.07 48.34 -19.27
C PHE A 139 11.35 49.32 -20.41
N GLN A 140 10.92 49.03 -21.65
CA GLN A 140 10.87 50.01 -22.72
C GLN A 140 9.65 50.94 -22.54
N PRO A 141 9.61 52.13 -23.14
CA PRO A 141 8.50 53.07 -22.98
C PRO A 141 7.11 52.47 -23.24
N GLU A 142 6.99 51.65 -24.30
CA GLU A 142 5.75 50.98 -24.67
C GLU A 142 5.33 49.94 -23.62
N GLY A 143 6.27 49.05 -23.17
CA GLY A 143 6.03 48.08 -22.15
C GLY A 143 5.68 48.68 -20.79
N LEU A 144 6.40 49.74 -20.37
CA LEU A 144 6.07 50.52 -19.16
C LEU A 144 4.70 51.16 -19.25
N ARG A 145 4.33 51.70 -20.42
CA ARG A 145 3.02 52.32 -20.61
C ARG A 145 1.90 51.31 -20.38
N VAL A 146 1.99 50.12 -20.96
CA VAL A 146 1.03 49.03 -20.74
C VAL A 146 0.95 48.69 -19.25
N ALA A 147 2.09 48.43 -18.60
CA ALA A 147 2.15 48.11 -17.18
C ALA A 147 1.56 49.20 -16.26
N LEU A 148 1.79 50.50 -16.60
CA LEU A 148 1.20 51.59 -15.85
C LEU A 148 -0.31 51.70 -16.03
N GLN A 149 -0.84 51.41 -17.23
CA GLN A 149 -2.28 51.37 -17.48
C GLN A 149 -2.93 50.23 -16.71
N ASP A 150 -2.36 49.03 -16.79
CA ASP A 150 -2.82 47.84 -16.02
C ASP A 150 -2.89 48.14 -14.51
N SER A 151 -1.86 48.83 -13.97
CA SER A 151 -1.83 49.23 -12.57
C SER A 151 -2.89 50.28 -12.22
N LEU A 152 -3.21 51.19 -13.12
CA LEU A 152 -4.29 52.17 -12.94
C LEU A 152 -5.68 51.50 -12.99
N ASP A 153 -5.86 50.53 -13.88
CA ASP A 153 -7.09 49.75 -13.97
C ASP A 153 -7.30 48.90 -12.71
N LEU A 154 -6.24 48.28 -12.19
CA LEU A 154 -6.25 47.58 -10.90
C LEU A 154 -6.65 48.49 -9.73
N LEU A 155 -6.18 49.71 -9.70
CA LEU A 155 -6.58 50.73 -8.69
C LEU A 155 -8.06 51.08 -8.78
N GLY A 156 -8.65 51.02 -9.96
CA GLY A 156 -10.09 51.22 -10.18
C GLY A 156 -10.96 50.05 -9.72
N SER A 157 -10.37 48.93 -9.41
CA SER A 157 -11.04 47.72 -8.93
C SER A 157 -11.26 47.70 -7.41
N SER A 158 -11.99 46.74 -6.92
CA SER A 158 -12.19 46.51 -5.47
C SER A 158 -10.89 46.27 -4.70
N ALA A 159 -9.84 45.75 -5.36
CA ALA A 159 -8.50 45.56 -4.80
C ALA A 159 -7.67 46.84 -4.69
N GLY A 160 -8.09 47.92 -5.34
CA GLY A 160 -7.35 49.19 -5.44
C GLY A 160 -6.99 49.83 -4.10
N LEU A 161 -7.86 49.74 -3.09
CA LEU A 161 -7.57 50.26 -1.75
C LEU A 161 -6.38 49.54 -1.07
N MET A 162 -6.17 48.27 -1.36
CA MET A 162 -5.02 47.49 -0.84
C MET A 162 -3.74 47.79 -1.63
N LEU A 163 -3.83 48.10 -2.91
CA LEU A 163 -2.71 48.35 -3.81
C LEU A 163 -2.20 49.79 -3.75
N GLN A 164 -3.04 50.74 -3.35
CA GLN A 164 -2.69 52.15 -3.30
C GLN A 164 -1.37 52.47 -2.57
N PRO A 165 -1.05 51.87 -1.38
CA PRO A 165 0.21 52.14 -0.69
C PRO A 165 1.44 51.58 -1.44
N LEU A 166 1.26 50.57 -2.29
CA LEU A 166 2.36 49.91 -3.03
C LEU A 166 2.66 50.61 -4.36
N LEU A 167 1.72 51.32 -4.94
CA LEU A 167 1.84 51.90 -6.28
C LEU A 167 3.12 52.72 -6.48
N THR A 168 3.55 53.49 -5.49
CA THR A 168 4.75 54.35 -5.60
C THR A 168 6.06 53.55 -5.60
N ARG A 169 6.03 52.33 -5.11
CA ARG A 169 7.17 51.40 -5.09
C ARG A 169 7.10 50.33 -6.18
N ASP A 170 5.91 49.96 -6.62
CA ASP A 170 5.64 48.92 -7.59
C ASP A 170 4.59 49.35 -8.63
N PRO A 171 4.91 50.44 -9.44
CA PRO A 171 3.97 50.96 -10.43
C PRO A 171 3.70 50.03 -11.60
N THR A 172 4.48 48.97 -11.77
CA THR A 172 4.32 47.94 -12.78
C THR A 172 3.57 46.72 -12.27
N ALA A 173 3.09 46.76 -11.01
CA ALA A 173 2.33 45.69 -10.32
C ALA A 173 3.03 44.32 -10.34
N GLU A 174 4.38 44.31 -10.36
CA GLU A 174 5.14 43.04 -10.40
C GLU A 174 4.84 42.13 -9.20
N LEU A 175 4.58 42.76 -8.02
CA LEU A 175 4.20 41.99 -6.82
C LEU A 175 2.84 41.30 -7.01
N VAL A 176 1.87 41.98 -7.62
CA VAL A 176 0.53 41.44 -7.87
C VAL A 176 0.63 40.26 -8.85
N HIS A 177 1.28 40.49 -9.99
CA HIS A 177 1.49 39.44 -11.01
C HIS A 177 2.24 38.22 -10.43
N LEU A 178 3.22 38.48 -9.54
CA LEU A 178 3.97 37.40 -8.87
C LEU A 178 3.06 36.59 -7.93
N VAL A 179 2.22 37.26 -7.15
CA VAL A 179 1.25 36.58 -6.27
C VAL A 179 0.21 35.81 -7.10
N GLU A 180 -0.33 36.43 -8.17
CA GLU A 180 -1.25 35.74 -9.11
C GLU A 180 -0.58 34.53 -9.79
N ALA A 181 0.68 34.69 -10.23
CA ALA A 181 1.45 33.60 -10.82
C ALA A 181 1.70 32.45 -9.80
N MET A 182 1.82 32.79 -8.51
CA MET A 182 1.98 31.80 -7.43
C MET A 182 0.67 31.19 -6.99
N ASP A 183 -0.45 31.87 -7.21
CA ASP A 183 -1.77 31.32 -6.89
C ASP A 183 -2.07 30.15 -7.84
N SER A 184 -2.35 29.00 -7.25
CA SER A 184 -2.55 27.75 -7.98
C SER A 184 -3.90 27.71 -8.75
N GLY A 185 -4.55 28.85 -8.98
CA GLY A 185 -5.68 28.98 -9.92
C GLY A 185 -6.99 28.33 -9.49
N GLY A 186 -7.22 28.13 -8.21
CA GLY A 186 -8.53 27.81 -7.65
C GLY A 186 -8.94 28.92 -6.70
N GLU A 187 -10.05 29.60 -6.94
CA GLU A 187 -10.67 30.48 -5.93
C GLU A 187 -10.93 29.63 -4.67
N ARG A 188 -10.00 29.72 -3.72
CA ARG A 188 -10.18 29.10 -2.41
C ARG A 188 -11.15 29.96 -1.64
N ALA A 189 -12.28 29.40 -1.25
CA ALA A 189 -13.18 30.09 -0.33
C ALA A 189 -12.44 30.32 1.00
N ALA A 190 -12.47 31.56 1.49
CA ALA A 190 -11.86 31.90 2.76
C ALA A 190 -12.85 32.72 3.60
N VAL A 191 -12.88 32.43 4.91
CA VAL A 191 -13.63 33.18 5.92
C VAL A 191 -12.62 33.64 6.96
N ASP A 192 -12.56 34.95 7.20
CA ASP A 192 -11.58 35.56 8.12
C ASP A 192 -10.12 35.14 7.86
N GLY A 193 -9.74 34.91 6.59
CA GLY A 193 -8.42 34.49 6.18
C GLY A 193 -8.13 32.99 6.39
N VAL A 194 -9.11 32.18 6.77
CA VAL A 194 -9.01 30.71 6.91
C VAL A 194 -9.64 30.05 5.71
N TRP A 195 -8.98 29.03 5.16
CA TRP A 195 -9.53 28.24 4.07
C TRP A 195 -10.77 27.45 4.52
N VAL A 196 -11.83 27.59 3.75
CA VAL A 196 -13.09 26.89 3.99
C VAL A 196 -13.55 26.17 2.73
N SER A 197 -14.36 25.14 2.90
CA SER A 197 -15.05 24.49 1.77
C SER A 197 -16.02 25.47 1.08
N PRO A 198 -16.35 25.29 -0.21
CA PRO A 198 -17.29 26.15 -0.94
C PRO A 198 -18.65 26.28 -0.26
N ASP A 199 -19.12 25.24 0.44
CA ASP A 199 -20.38 25.22 1.19
C ASP A 199 -20.24 25.77 2.62
N GLN A 200 -19.05 26.26 3.01
CA GLN A 200 -18.69 26.85 4.31
C GLN A 200 -18.96 25.95 5.53
N LYS A 201 -19.10 24.65 5.32
CA LYS A 201 -19.32 23.67 6.40
C LYS A 201 -18.05 23.09 6.99
N ARG A 202 -16.94 23.31 6.33
CA ARG A 202 -15.64 22.76 6.73
C ARG A 202 -14.56 23.83 6.64
N ALA A 203 -13.81 24.03 7.71
CA ALA A 203 -12.52 24.71 7.65
C ALA A 203 -11.42 23.69 7.42
N VAL A 204 -10.47 23.98 6.54
CA VAL A 204 -9.41 23.04 6.16
C VAL A 204 -8.04 23.59 6.50
N MET A 205 -7.13 22.68 6.88
CA MET A 205 -5.72 23.01 7.09
C MET A 205 -4.83 21.84 6.66
N VAL A 206 -3.58 22.15 6.40
CA VAL A 206 -2.53 21.20 6.06
C VAL A 206 -1.47 21.24 7.14
N ALA A 207 -1.17 20.11 7.75
CA ALA A 207 -0.04 19.95 8.66
C ALA A 207 1.01 19.06 7.99
N GLN A 208 2.27 19.45 8.05
CA GLN A 208 3.40 18.65 7.60
C GLN A 208 4.21 18.23 8.81
N THR A 209 4.43 16.93 8.96
CA THR A 209 5.25 16.41 10.06
C THR A 209 6.74 16.68 9.83
N GLN A 210 7.49 16.83 10.92
CA GLN A 210 8.95 16.96 10.87
C GLN A 210 9.62 15.61 10.60
N ALA A 211 9.06 14.53 11.15
CA ALA A 211 9.54 13.17 10.96
C ALA A 211 9.28 12.68 9.53
N ASP A 212 10.09 11.72 9.09
CA ASP A 212 9.93 11.07 7.79
C ASP A 212 8.60 10.31 7.71
N GLY A 213 7.99 10.25 6.52
CA GLY A 213 6.73 9.56 6.30
C GLY A 213 6.78 8.06 6.64
N SER A 214 7.97 7.47 6.60
CA SER A 214 8.25 6.08 6.97
C SER A 214 8.30 5.85 8.50
N ASP A 215 8.48 6.89 9.31
CA ASP A 215 8.41 6.78 10.78
C ASP A 215 6.95 6.81 11.26
N LEU A 216 6.29 5.65 11.15
CA LEU A 216 4.87 5.51 11.47
C LEU A 216 4.56 5.80 12.94
N ASP A 217 5.51 5.62 13.86
CA ASP A 217 5.31 5.91 15.27
C ASP A 217 5.28 7.43 15.52
N ALA A 218 6.18 8.18 14.88
CA ALA A 218 6.16 9.64 14.93
C ALA A 218 4.92 10.20 14.24
N GLN A 219 4.50 9.63 13.08
CA GLN A 219 3.28 10.02 12.40
C GLN A 219 2.05 9.79 13.29
N GLN A 220 1.96 8.66 13.98
CA GLN A 220 0.86 8.37 14.90
C GLN A 220 0.82 9.37 16.07
N ARG A 221 1.98 9.66 16.67
CA ARG A 221 2.07 10.67 17.76
C ARG A 221 1.61 12.05 17.30
N ALA A 222 1.97 12.45 16.08
CA ALA A 222 1.54 13.72 15.49
C ALA A 222 0.02 13.77 15.28
N ILE A 223 -0.58 12.68 14.78
CA ILE A 223 -2.04 12.56 14.59
C ILE A 223 -2.76 12.63 15.95
N ASP A 224 -2.25 11.94 16.95
CA ASP A 224 -2.85 11.94 18.30
C ASP A 224 -2.71 13.31 18.96
N ALA A 225 -1.61 14.03 18.73
CA ALA A 225 -1.44 15.40 19.16
C ALA A 225 -2.47 16.35 18.50
N ILE A 226 -2.77 16.17 17.18
CA ILE A 226 -3.85 16.92 16.52
C ILE A 226 -5.19 16.67 17.20
N ARG A 227 -5.53 15.42 17.48
CA ARG A 227 -6.77 15.04 18.15
C ARG A 227 -6.88 15.64 19.55
N GLN A 228 -5.81 15.51 20.34
CA GLN A 228 -5.77 16.07 21.71
C GLN A 228 -5.93 17.59 21.69
N GLN A 229 -5.16 18.29 20.86
CA GLN A 229 -5.24 19.74 20.75
C GLN A 229 -6.61 20.21 20.27
N PHE A 230 -7.22 19.47 19.34
CA PHE A 230 -8.57 19.77 18.89
C PHE A 230 -9.58 19.68 20.03
N ASP A 231 -9.53 18.61 20.84
CA ASP A 231 -10.45 18.43 21.97
C ASP A 231 -10.30 19.52 23.04
N GLU A 232 -9.07 19.96 23.31
CA GLU A 232 -8.77 21.07 24.22
C GLU A 232 -9.29 22.41 23.69
N VAL A 233 -8.99 22.71 22.41
CA VAL A 233 -9.41 23.97 21.76
C VAL A 233 -10.92 24.00 21.59
N LYS A 234 -11.55 22.91 21.17
CA LYS A 234 -13.01 22.77 21.02
C LYS A 234 -13.75 23.11 22.33
N LYS A 235 -13.24 22.60 23.46
CA LYS A 235 -13.81 22.89 24.78
C LYS A 235 -13.65 24.38 25.13
N ARG A 236 -12.48 24.95 24.85
CA ARG A 236 -12.18 26.36 25.14
C ARG A 236 -13.03 27.33 24.31
N GLU A 237 -13.23 27.01 23.03
CA GLU A 237 -14.04 27.84 22.11
C GLU A 237 -15.57 27.60 22.26
N GLY A 238 -16.00 26.59 23.02
CA GLY A 238 -17.40 26.29 23.25
C GLY A 238 -18.13 25.64 22.07
N LEU A 239 -17.40 25.20 21.02
CA LEU A 239 -17.96 24.65 19.78
C LEU A 239 -18.20 23.14 19.87
N THR A 240 -19.16 22.73 20.72
CA THR A 240 -19.42 21.32 21.05
C THR A 240 -19.85 20.46 19.86
N GLN A 241 -20.41 21.05 18.80
CA GLN A 241 -20.87 20.36 17.59
C GLN A 241 -19.77 20.17 16.53
N ALA A 242 -18.61 20.83 16.71
CA ALA A 242 -17.52 20.69 15.75
C ALA A 242 -16.94 19.26 15.77
N ARG A 243 -16.63 18.71 14.60
CA ARG A 243 -16.01 17.40 14.39
C ARG A 243 -14.65 17.56 13.70
N LEU A 244 -13.69 16.75 14.11
CA LEU A 244 -12.39 16.66 13.47
C LEU A 244 -12.41 15.51 12.48
N VAL A 245 -12.01 15.78 11.24
CA VAL A 245 -11.69 14.77 10.24
C VAL A 245 -10.23 14.93 9.82
N VAL A 246 -9.52 13.82 9.68
CA VAL A 246 -8.12 13.80 9.27
C VAL A 246 -7.93 12.83 8.12
N SER A 247 -7.11 13.19 7.16
CA SER A 247 -6.77 12.37 6.01
C SER A 247 -5.34 12.64 5.52
N GLY A 248 -4.93 11.99 4.47
CA GLY A 248 -3.62 12.16 3.85
C GLY A 248 -2.72 10.93 4.01
N PRO A 249 -1.58 10.89 3.30
CA PRO A 249 -0.70 9.73 3.25
C PRO A 249 -0.22 9.24 4.61
N ALA A 250 0.15 10.16 5.51
CA ALA A 250 0.57 9.82 6.88
C ALA A 250 -0.56 9.13 7.67
N VAL A 251 -1.80 9.59 7.51
CA VAL A 251 -2.98 9.00 8.18
C VAL A 251 -3.27 7.62 7.59
N PHE A 252 -3.22 7.47 6.27
CA PHE A 252 -3.45 6.19 5.61
C PHE A 252 -2.40 5.14 6.00
N ALA A 253 -1.14 5.54 6.08
CA ALA A 253 -0.06 4.64 6.49
C ALA A 253 -0.26 4.14 7.94
N THR A 254 -0.57 5.03 8.86
CA THR A 254 -0.84 4.67 10.27
C THR A 254 -2.11 3.84 10.44
N GLN A 255 -3.21 4.19 9.76
CA GLN A 255 -4.45 3.42 9.77
C GLN A 255 -4.26 2.02 9.20
N SER A 256 -3.54 1.90 8.07
CA SER A 256 -3.23 0.60 7.47
C SER A 256 -2.45 -0.28 8.43
N ARG A 257 -1.42 0.27 9.09
CA ARG A 257 -0.67 -0.44 10.13
C ARG A 257 -1.57 -0.92 11.25
N GLN A 258 -2.38 -0.02 11.84
CA GLN A 258 -3.29 -0.37 12.94
C GLN A 258 -4.30 -1.47 12.53
N THR A 259 -4.86 -1.36 11.30
CA THR A 259 -5.78 -2.37 10.76
C THR A 259 -5.08 -3.72 10.62
N ILE A 260 -3.88 -3.76 10.03
CA ILE A 260 -3.12 -5.00 9.84
C ILE A 260 -2.78 -5.63 11.19
N GLU A 261 -2.28 -4.86 12.17
CA GLU A 261 -1.89 -5.35 13.50
C GLU A 261 -3.10 -5.86 14.30
N SER A 262 -4.21 -5.10 14.32
CA SER A 262 -5.43 -5.48 15.04
C SER A 262 -6.10 -6.71 14.42
N GLU A 263 -6.20 -6.78 13.08
CA GLU A 263 -6.76 -7.91 12.37
C GLU A 263 -5.90 -9.16 12.53
N ALA A 264 -4.57 -9.03 12.37
CA ALA A 264 -3.65 -10.15 12.59
C ALA A 264 -3.80 -10.72 14.01
N THR A 265 -3.83 -9.87 15.02
CA THR A 265 -3.99 -10.29 16.42
C THR A 265 -5.37 -10.91 16.69
N ARG A 266 -6.44 -10.29 16.19
CA ARG A 266 -7.82 -10.77 16.34
C ARG A 266 -8.00 -12.14 15.69
N LEU A 267 -7.63 -12.27 14.41
CA LEU A 267 -7.79 -13.50 13.65
C LEU A 267 -6.88 -14.62 14.18
N ALA A 268 -5.62 -14.27 14.59
CA ALA A 268 -4.74 -15.23 15.27
C ALA A 268 -5.38 -15.79 16.52
N SER A 269 -5.90 -14.94 17.40
CA SER A 269 -6.47 -15.34 18.67
C SER A 269 -7.72 -16.22 18.48
N ILE A 270 -8.63 -15.83 17.60
CA ILE A 270 -9.85 -16.60 17.29
C ILE A 270 -9.50 -17.92 16.61
N GLY A 271 -8.63 -17.89 15.58
CA GLY A 271 -8.19 -19.08 14.86
C GLY A 271 -7.51 -20.07 15.77
N PHE A 272 -6.61 -19.60 16.64
CA PHE A 272 -5.94 -20.42 17.65
C PHE A 272 -6.93 -21.05 18.64
N ALA A 273 -7.91 -20.29 19.13
CA ALA A 273 -8.95 -20.78 20.02
C ALA A 273 -9.82 -21.87 19.34
N ILE A 274 -10.20 -21.67 18.08
CA ILE A 274 -10.97 -22.67 17.30
C ILE A 274 -10.15 -23.96 17.10
N ILE A 275 -8.86 -23.83 16.75
CA ILE A 275 -7.97 -24.99 16.56
C ILE A 275 -7.78 -25.73 17.89
N ILE A 276 -7.58 -25.02 19.00
CA ILE A 276 -7.51 -25.65 20.33
C ILE A 276 -8.81 -26.39 20.64
N ALA A 277 -9.98 -25.77 20.44
CA ALA A 277 -11.26 -26.40 20.68
C ALA A 277 -11.46 -27.64 19.79
N LEU A 278 -11.09 -27.53 18.50
CA LEU A 278 -11.14 -28.67 17.57
C LEU A 278 -10.24 -29.81 18.04
N LEU A 279 -8.96 -29.54 18.31
CA LEU A 279 -8.01 -30.57 18.75
C LEU A 279 -8.41 -31.15 20.09
N LEU A 280 -8.94 -30.36 21.03
CA LEU A 280 -9.41 -30.84 22.29
C LEU A 280 -10.64 -31.75 22.14
N SER A 281 -11.55 -31.41 21.19
CA SER A 281 -12.70 -32.29 20.88
C SER A 281 -12.28 -33.62 20.28
N VAL A 282 -11.20 -33.64 19.46
CA VAL A 282 -10.64 -34.84 18.83
C VAL A 282 -9.83 -35.67 19.81
N TYR A 283 -8.87 -35.02 20.48
CA TYR A 283 -7.92 -35.74 21.34
C TYR A 283 -8.50 -36.04 22.73
N ARG A 284 -9.41 -35.20 23.21
CA ARG A 284 -10.00 -35.31 24.56
C ARG A 284 -8.95 -35.50 25.67
N SER A 285 -7.76 -34.96 25.44
CA SER A 285 -6.59 -35.07 26.31
C SER A 285 -5.75 -33.82 26.20
N LEU A 286 -5.54 -33.14 27.33
CA LEU A 286 -4.71 -31.93 27.36
C LEU A 286 -3.24 -32.21 26.97
N ARG A 287 -2.72 -33.40 27.34
CA ARG A 287 -1.35 -33.81 26.98
C ARG A 287 -1.21 -33.97 25.46
N ALA A 288 -2.20 -34.61 24.82
CA ALA A 288 -2.22 -34.76 23.36
C ALA A 288 -2.35 -33.41 22.64
N LEU A 289 -3.16 -32.51 23.19
CA LEU A 289 -3.27 -31.14 22.69
C LEU A 289 -1.90 -30.44 22.72
N LEU A 290 -1.24 -30.43 23.88
CA LEU A 290 0.08 -29.76 24.03
C LEU A 290 1.13 -30.34 23.08
N LEU A 291 1.17 -31.69 22.94
CA LEU A 291 2.06 -32.37 22.01
C LEU A 291 1.70 -32.06 20.54
N GLY A 292 0.41 -31.97 20.21
CA GLY A 292 -0.05 -31.63 18.85
C GLY A 292 0.22 -30.19 18.44
N LEU A 293 0.27 -29.25 19.39
CA LEU A 293 0.61 -27.84 19.13
C LEU A 293 2.13 -27.60 18.94
N LEU A 294 2.96 -28.55 19.38
CA LEU A 294 4.42 -28.39 19.40
C LEU A 294 5.04 -28.21 17.99
N PRO A 295 4.71 -29.02 16.98
CA PRO A 295 5.18 -28.82 15.60
C PRO A 295 4.75 -27.47 15.04
N MET A 296 3.52 -27.06 15.30
CA MET A 296 2.94 -25.80 14.87
C MET A 296 3.70 -24.58 15.43
N ILE A 297 3.91 -24.54 16.75
CA ILE A 297 4.63 -23.44 17.40
C ILE A 297 6.09 -23.39 16.91
N THR A 298 6.74 -24.55 16.78
CA THR A 298 8.11 -24.61 16.26
C THR A 298 8.18 -24.13 14.82
N GLY A 299 7.23 -24.54 13.97
CA GLY A 299 7.14 -24.10 12.57
C GLY A 299 6.93 -22.58 12.44
N ALA A 300 6.03 -22.01 13.24
CA ALA A 300 5.78 -20.57 13.24
C ALA A 300 7.04 -19.78 13.66
N LEU A 301 7.70 -20.16 14.76
CA LEU A 301 8.93 -19.52 15.20
C LEU A 301 10.07 -19.66 14.19
N ALA A 302 10.23 -20.84 13.58
CA ALA A 302 11.23 -21.07 12.54
C ALA A 302 10.96 -20.23 11.29
N GLY A 303 9.70 -20.10 10.86
CA GLY A 303 9.30 -19.26 9.74
C GLY A 303 9.61 -17.78 9.98
N ILE A 304 9.24 -17.24 11.15
CA ILE A 304 9.55 -15.85 11.52
C ILE A 304 11.06 -15.62 11.55
N ALA A 305 11.81 -16.52 12.18
CA ALA A 305 13.27 -16.41 12.27
C ALA A 305 13.93 -16.43 10.88
N ALA A 306 13.47 -17.33 9.99
CA ALA A 306 13.99 -17.42 8.63
C ALA A 306 13.74 -16.14 7.82
N VAL A 307 12.53 -15.56 7.92
CA VAL A 307 12.21 -14.30 7.26
C VAL A 307 13.04 -13.15 7.84
N SER A 308 13.18 -13.08 9.17
CA SER A 308 14.02 -12.07 9.83
C SER A 308 15.47 -12.12 9.36
N TRP A 309 16.04 -13.33 9.23
CA TRP A 309 17.43 -13.50 8.76
C TRP A 309 17.59 -13.29 7.25
N GLY A 310 16.58 -13.68 6.45
CA GLY A 310 16.63 -13.60 4.99
C GLY A 310 16.36 -12.20 4.43
N PHE A 311 15.44 -11.46 5.05
CA PHE A 311 14.96 -10.17 4.56
C PHE A 311 15.30 -9.00 5.51
N GLY A 312 15.84 -9.25 6.70
CA GLY A 312 16.16 -8.23 7.70
C GLY A 312 14.93 -7.67 8.45
N MET A 313 13.73 -7.85 7.91
CA MET A 313 12.47 -7.41 8.52
C MET A 313 11.35 -8.43 8.27
N VAL A 314 10.37 -8.47 9.16
CA VAL A 314 9.17 -9.31 9.04
C VAL A 314 7.96 -8.42 8.83
N HIS A 315 7.27 -8.62 7.71
CA HIS A 315 6.09 -7.82 7.39
C HIS A 315 4.84 -8.33 8.12
N GLY A 316 3.96 -7.40 8.56
CA GLY A 316 2.74 -7.74 9.31
C GLY A 316 1.79 -8.70 8.58
N ILE A 317 1.71 -8.62 7.25
CA ILE A 317 0.95 -9.57 6.42
C ILE A 317 1.55 -10.98 6.51
N THR A 318 2.88 -11.12 6.57
CA THR A 318 3.55 -12.41 6.75
C THR A 318 3.20 -13.02 8.11
N LEU A 319 3.07 -12.21 9.17
CA LEU A 319 2.59 -12.66 10.48
C LEU A 319 1.12 -13.10 10.42
N GLY A 320 0.26 -12.30 9.78
CA GLY A 320 -1.14 -12.65 9.56
C GLY A 320 -1.32 -13.96 8.80
N PHE A 321 -0.48 -14.17 7.77
CA PHE A 321 -0.44 -15.43 7.03
C PHE A 321 0.14 -16.58 7.86
N GLY A 322 1.01 -16.30 8.82
CA GLY A 322 1.57 -17.30 9.73
C GLY A 322 0.52 -18.12 10.47
N ILE A 323 -0.67 -17.52 10.69
CA ILE A 323 -1.83 -18.22 11.28
C ILE A 323 -2.30 -19.37 10.38
N THR A 324 -2.22 -19.22 9.09
CA THR A 324 -2.65 -20.23 8.11
C THR A 324 -1.73 -21.45 8.10
N LEU A 325 -0.43 -21.23 8.27
CA LEU A 325 0.55 -22.31 8.45
C LEU A 325 0.21 -23.19 9.64
N ILE A 326 -0.46 -22.62 10.65
CA ILE A 326 -0.96 -23.33 11.81
C ILE A 326 -1.88 -24.49 11.39
N GLY A 327 -2.81 -24.22 10.45
CA GLY A 327 -3.74 -25.25 9.94
C GLY A 327 -3.01 -26.42 9.29
N GLU A 328 -2.02 -26.14 8.42
CA GLU A 328 -1.28 -27.19 7.70
C GLU A 328 -0.30 -27.96 8.61
N ALA A 329 0.37 -27.27 9.53
CA ALA A 329 1.32 -27.90 10.45
C ALA A 329 0.64 -28.84 11.46
N VAL A 330 -0.61 -28.56 11.85
CA VAL A 330 -1.41 -29.40 12.76
C VAL A 330 -1.81 -30.72 12.10
N ASP A 331 -2.02 -30.74 10.78
CA ASP A 331 -2.43 -31.94 10.04
C ASP A 331 -1.45 -33.10 10.25
N TYR A 332 -0.15 -32.83 10.28
CA TYR A 332 0.89 -33.84 10.48
C TYR A 332 0.79 -34.48 11.86
N ALA A 333 0.49 -33.71 12.89
CA ALA A 333 0.27 -34.25 14.24
C ALA A 333 -1.03 -35.06 14.32
N ILE A 334 -2.12 -34.61 13.66
CA ILE A 334 -3.39 -35.35 13.58
C ILE A 334 -3.18 -36.69 12.91
N TYR A 335 -2.48 -36.74 11.77
CA TYR A 335 -2.20 -37.99 11.08
C TYR A 335 -1.38 -38.96 11.96
N LEU A 336 -0.33 -38.45 12.64
CA LEU A 336 0.50 -39.26 13.52
C LEU A 336 -0.32 -39.87 14.69
N PHE A 337 -1.13 -39.06 15.35
CA PHE A 337 -1.87 -39.49 16.55
C PHE A 337 -3.05 -40.43 16.22
N VAL A 338 -3.81 -40.14 15.17
CA VAL A 338 -4.98 -40.96 14.81
C VAL A 338 -4.57 -42.29 14.22
N GLN A 339 -3.50 -42.30 13.43
CA GLN A 339 -3.03 -43.51 12.79
C GLN A 339 -2.14 -44.38 13.71
N GLY A 340 -1.38 -43.75 14.60
CA GLY A 340 -0.62 -44.46 15.65
C GLY A 340 -1.49 -45.12 16.71
N SER A 341 -2.80 -44.80 16.76
CA SER A 341 -3.77 -45.37 17.73
C SER A 341 -4.64 -46.51 17.17
N ALA A 342 -4.48 -46.89 15.89
CA ALA A 342 -5.26 -47.96 15.31
C ALA A 342 -4.89 -49.31 15.95
N PRO A 343 -5.87 -50.13 16.46
CA PRO A 343 -5.60 -51.40 17.06
C PRO A 343 -5.12 -52.36 15.97
N ALA A 344 -3.85 -52.76 16.03
CA ALA A 344 -3.33 -53.85 15.20
C ALA A 344 -3.97 -55.16 15.68
N THR A 345 -4.79 -55.80 14.86
CA THR A 345 -5.25 -57.15 15.07
C THR A 345 -4.03 -58.09 15.09
N GLY A 346 -3.53 -58.40 16.29
CA GLY A 346 -2.64 -59.54 16.52
C GLY A 346 -1.13 -59.35 16.33
N ALA A 347 -0.61 -58.18 16.03
CA ALA A 347 0.83 -57.94 15.91
C ALA A 347 1.37 -57.00 17.01
N ARG A 348 2.50 -57.40 17.64
CA ARG A 348 3.23 -56.53 18.59
C ARG A 348 3.53 -55.17 17.97
N HIS A 349 3.25 -54.11 18.69
CA HIS A 349 3.61 -52.74 18.37
C HIS A 349 5.16 -52.58 18.28
N ASP A 350 5.74 -53.01 17.20
CA ASP A 350 7.06 -52.58 16.78
C ASP A 350 6.83 -51.34 15.95
N GLY A 351 7.45 -50.21 16.30
CA GLY A 351 7.28 -48.86 15.70
C GLY A 351 7.43 -48.73 14.17
N ARG A 352 7.18 -49.84 13.43
CA ARG A 352 7.23 -49.91 11.98
C ARG A 352 5.98 -49.40 11.27
N ASP A 353 4.83 -49.29 11.97
CA ASP A 353 3.59 -48.81 11.34
C ASP A 353 3.63 -47.34 11.03
N VAL A 354 4.43 -46.54 11.75
CA VAL A 354 4.68 -45.13 11.45
C VAL A 354 5.51 -44.96 10.18
N GLU A 355 6.37 -45.93 9.83
CA GLU A 355 7.18 -45.91 8.61
C GLU A 355 6.34 -46.02 7.34
N GLY A 356 5.17 -46.69 7.39
CA GLY A 356 4.29 -46.90 6.25
C GLY A 356 3.53 -45.64 5.78
N PHE A 357 3.34 -44.64 6.62
CA PHE A 357 2.62 -43.40 6.30
C PHE A 357 3.55 -42.27 5.92
N TRP A 358 4.78 -42.28 6.42
CA TRP A 358 5.71 -41.19 6.25
C TRP A 358 5.95 -40.78 4.79
N PRO A 359 6.05 -41.69 3.82
CA PRO A 359 6.20 -41.36 2.42
C PRO A 359 5.07 -40.47 1.87
N THR A 360 3.82 -40.68 2.33
CA THR A 360 2.68 -39.85 1.89
C THR A 360 2.71 -38.45 2.52
N ILE A 361 3.01 -38.38 3.82
CA ILE A 361 3.17 -37.10 4.51
C ILE A 361 4.34 -36.32 3.88
N ALA A 362 5.48 -37.02 3.66
CA ALA A 362 6.64 -36.38 3.04
C ALA A 362 6.35 -35.88 1.62
N LEU A 363 5.54 -36.61 0.84
CA LEU A 363 5.11 -36.17 -0.48
C LEU A 363 4.21 -34.93 -0.38
N GLY A 364 3.29 -34.90 0.59
CA GLY A 364 2.45 -33.74 0.86
C GLY A 364 3.28 -32.52 1.28
N VAL A 365 4.24 -32.69 2.20
CA VAL A 365 5.18 -31.61 2.55
C VAL A 365 5.93 -31.09 1.32
N LEU A 366 6.37 -31.99 0.43
CA LEU A 366 7.13 -31.64 -0.76
C LEU A 366 6.26 -30.90 -1.80
N THR A 367 4.98 -31.25 -1.95
CA THR A 367 4.05 -30.52 -2.81
C THR A 367 3.82 -29.09 -2.28
N SER A 368 3.67 -28.92 -0.96
CA SER A 368 3.55 -27.60 -0.33
C SER A 368 4.85 -26.78 -0.49
N VAL A 369 6.01 -27.40 -0.29
CA VAL A 369 7.32 -26.73 -0.48
C VAL A 369 7.48 -26.24 -1.93
N ILE A 370 7.10 -27.03 -2.94
CA ILE A 370 7.16 -26.61 -4.35
C ILE A 370 6.21 -25.43 -4.61
N GLY A 371 4.97 -25.48 -4.09
CA GLY A 371 4.03 -24.38 -4.18
C GLY A 371 4.58 -23.09 -3.58
N PHE A 372 5.11 -23.15 -2.37
CA PHE A 372 5.72 -21.98 -1.71
C PHE A 372 7.04 -21.54 -2.33
N ALA A 373 7.82 -22.44 -2.91
CA ALA A 373 9.07 -22.11 -3.60
C ALA A 373 8.83 -21.25 -4.84
N SER A 374 7.70 -21.44 -5.54
CA SER A 374 7.33 -20.56 -6.66
C SER A 374 7.09 -19.12 -6.18
N MET A 375 6.49 -18.93 -4.99
CA MET A 375 6.30 -17.59 -4.41
C MET A 375 7.61 -16.95 -3.96
N LEU A 376 8.57 -17.75 -3.44
CA LEU A 376 9.88 -17.25 -3.04
C LEU A 376 10.66 -16.64 -4.21
N ALA A 377 10.39 -17.10 -5.45
CA ALA A 377 11.01 -16.59 -6.66
C ALA A 377 10.41 -15.26 -7.15
N SER A 378 9.34 -14.73 -6.50
CA SER A 378 8.69 -13.50 -6.91
C SER A 378 9.55 -12.26 -6.66
N GLY A 379 9.54 -11.34 -7.62
CA GLY A 379 10.09 -9.99 -7.47
C GLY A 379 9.31 -9.12 -6.48
N PHE A 380 8.14 -9.59 -6.01
CA PHE A 380 7.31 -8.95 -5.01
C PHE A 380 7.73 -9.40 -3.60
N PRO A 381 8.38 -8.52 -2.78
CA PRO A 381 8.99 -8.91 -1.51
C PRO A 381 8.01 -9.55 -0.52
N GLY A 382 6.76 -9.08 -0.48
CA GLY A 382 5.74 -9.65 0.40
C GLY A 382 5.45 -11.12 0.10
N LEU A 383 5.34 -11.51 -1.19
CA LEU A 383 5.15 -12.92 -1.58
C LEU A 383 6.40 -13.77 -1.34
N ALA A 384 7.58 -13.22 -1.59
CA ALA A 384 8.83 -13.92 -1.32
C ALA A 384 8.99 -14.23 0.18
N GLN A 385 8.63 -13.28 1.07
CA GLN A 385 8.58 -13.52 2.52
C GLN A 385 7.59 -14.61 2.90
N LEU A 386 6.37 -14.58 2.32
CA LEU A 386 5.36 -15.61 2.52
C LEU A 386 5.88 -17.00 2.10
N GLY A 387 6.54 -17.08 0.95
CA GLY A 387 7.15 -18.30 0.45
C GLY A 387 8.20 -18.86 1.41
N LEU A 388 9.16 -18.03 1.85
CA LEU A 388 10.21 -18.45 2.78
C LEU A 388 9.65 -18.88 4.13
N PHE A 389 8.73 -18.06 4.69
CA PHE A 389 8.05 -18.36 5.95
C PHE A 389 7.39 -19.73 5.92
N SER A 390 6.61 -19.99 4.84
CA SER A 390 5.85 -21.21 4.70
C SER A 390 6.72 -22.44 4.48
N ILE A 391 7.75 -22.34 3.64
CA ILE A 391 8.69 -23.46 3.41
C ILE A 391 9.37 -23.87 4.72
N VAL A 392 9.98 -22.91 5.42
CA VAL A 392 10.72 -23.21 6.65
C VAL A 392 9.77 -23.66 7.75
N GLY A 393 8.58 -23.05 7.85
CA GLY A 393 7.56 -23.43 8.83
C GLY A 393 7.05 -24.86 8.64
N VAL A 394 6.62 -25.21 7.42
CA VAL A 394 6.08 -26.55 7.09
C VAL A 394 7.17 -27.64 7.27
N VAL A 395 8.38 -27.38 6.76
CA VAL A 395 9.49 -28.32 6.90
C VAL A 395 9.86 -28.53 8.38
N SER A 396 9.95 -27.44 9.16
CA SER A 396 10.25 -27.53 10.61
C SER A 396 9.17 -28.31 11.36
N ALA A 397 7.89 -28.04 11.06
CA ALA A 397 6.77 -28.78 11.67
C ALA A 397 6.81 -30.28 11.33
N ALA A 398 7.09 -30.61 10.06
CA ALA A 398 7.23 -32.01 9.62
C ALA A 398 8.41 -32.72 10.30
N LEU A 399 9.56 -32.04 10.44
CA LEU A 399 10.73 -32.58 11.13
C LEU A 399 10.47 -32.82 12.62
N VAL A 400 9.82 -31.88 13.31
CA VAL A 400 9.39 -32.06 14.71
C VAL A 400 8.41 -33.23 14.85
N THR A 401 7.45 -33.33 13.95
CA THR A 401 6.49 -34.44 13.92
C THR A 401 7.20 -35.78 13.70
N ARG A 402 8.21 -35.86 12.81
CA ARG A 402 8.91 -37.09 12.49
C ARG A 402 9.90 -37.56 13.58
N TYR A 403 10.70 -36.60 14.09
CA TYR A 403 11.87 -36.95 14.89
C TYR A 403 11.69 -36.71 16.39
N LEU A 404 10.88 -35.74 16.79
CA LEU A 404 10.68 -35.42 18.21
C LEU A 404 9.41 -36.01 18.78
N LEU A 405 8.27 -35.85 18.10
CA LEU A 405 6.96 -36.16 18.61
C LEU A 405 6.81 -37.66 19.00
N PRO A 406 7.33 -38.66 18.23
CA PRO A 406 7.26 -40.07 18.60
C PRO A 406 7.97 -40.45 19.89
N HIS A 407 8.95 -39.61 20.34
CA HIS A 407 9.67 -39.83 21.59
C HIS A 407 8.97 -39.19 22.80
N LEU A 408 8.06 -38.26 22.57
CA LEU A 408 7.32 -37.54 23.61
C LEU A 408 5.94 -38.17 23.87
N ILE A 409 5.47 -39.02 22.96
CA ILE A 409 4.18 -39.75 23.11
C ILE A 409 4.35 -40.85 24.18
N PRO A 410 3.52 -40.85 25.24
CA PRO A 410 3.56 -41.85 26.26
C PRO A 410 3.22 -43.28 25.70
N GLU A 411 3.84 -44.33 26.26
CA GLU A 411 3.50 -45.72 25.95
C GLU A 411 2.02 -45.96 26.31
N GLY A 412 1.26 -46.56 25.37
CA GLY A 412 -0.17 -46.80 25.56
C GLY A 412 -1.11 -45.63 25.23
N PHE A 413 -0.58 -44.54 24.63
CA PHE A 413 -1.39 -43.42 24.16
C PHE A 413 -2.32 -43.90 23.04
N SER A 414 -3.62 -43.73 23.21
CA SER A 414 -4.62 -43.96 22.17
C SER A 414 -5.68 -42.86 22.18
N ILE A 415 -6.10 -42.44 21.00
CA ILE A 415 -7.24 -41.52 20.84
C ILE A 415 -8.51 -42.40 20.95
N ARG A 416 -9.49 -41.89 21.70
CA ARG A 416 -10.79 -42.58 21.86
C ARG A 416 -11.48 -42.67 20.50
N PRO A 417 -11.92 -43.89 20.07
CA PRO A 417 -12.63 -44.03 18.81
C PRO A 417 -13.96 -43.28 18.84
N THR A 418 -14.33 -42.76 17.67
CA THR A 418 -15.60 -42.03 17.47
C THR A 418 -16.53 -42.84 16.57
N PRO A 419 -17.12 -43.96 17.06
CA PRO A 419 -17.79 -44.95 16.22
C PRO A 419 -18.98 -44.38 15.42
N LEU A 420 -19.69 -43.39 15.94
CA LEU A 420 -20.80 -42.75 15.22
C LEU A 420 -20.29 -41.92 14.03
N LEU A 421 -19.22 -41.16 14.22
CA LEU A 421 -18.60 -40.37 13.15
C LEU A 421 -17.98 -41.28 12.08
N ASP A 422 -17.25 -42.30 12.52
CA ASP A 422 -16.63 -43.29 11.66
C ASP A 422 -17.64 -43.99 10.75
N ARG A 423 -18.77 -44.44 11.31
CA ARG A 423 -19.88 -45.04 10.56
C ARG A 423 -20.52 -44.05 9.56
N ARG A 424 -20.73 -42.83 9.94
CA ARG A 424 -21.27 -41.76 9.03
C ARG A 424 -20.33 -41.47 7.89
N LEU A 425 -19.03 -41.30 8.16
CA LEU A 425 -18.02 -41.01 7.16
C LEU A 425 -17.85 -42.13 6.16
N THR A 426 -17.82 -43.41 6.62
CA THR A 426 -17.75 -44.57 5.73
C THR A 426 -19.00 -44.67 4.85
N TRP A 427 -20.19 -44.37 5.38
CA TRP A 427 -21.42 -44.33 4.60
C TRP A 427 -21.42 -43.20 3.56
N LEU A 428 -21.00 -41.99 3.94
CA LEU A 428 -20.88 -40.84 3.04
C LEU A 428 -19.90 -41.10 1.91
N THR A 429 -18.70 -41.62 2.21
CA THR A 429 -17.69 -41.91 1.20
C THR A 429 -18.08 -43.03 0.27
N ALA A 430 -18.85 -44.03 0.75
CA ALA A 430 -19.42 -45.08 -0.10
C ALA A 430 -20.49 -44.54 -1.07
N LYS A 431 -21.27 -43.56 -0.67
CA LYS A 431 -22.28 -42.89 -1.53
C LYS A 431 -21.74 -41.73 -2.38
N ALA A 432 -20.58 -41.17 -2.05
CA ALA A 432 -20.02 -40.03 -2.76
C ALA A 432 -19.90 -40.26 -4.28
N PRO A 433 -19.48 -41.42 -4.81
CA PRO A 433 -19.41 -41.62 -6.26
C PRO A 433 -20.75 -41.57 -6.99
N SER A 434 -21.90 -41.75 -6.30
CA SER A 434 -23.23 -41.70 -6.95
C SER A 434 -23.60 -40.30 -7.43
N VAL A 435 -22.98 -39.23 -6.87
CA VAL A 435 -23.22 -37.84 -7.26
C VAL A 435 -22.17 -37.29 -8.26
N ARG A 436 -21.30 -38.17 -8.80
CA ARG A 436 -20.24 -37.72 -9.75
C ARG A 436 -20.76 -37.03 -11.01
N TRP A 437 -22.02 -37.27 -11.39
CA TRP A 437 -22.67 -36.64 -12.53
C TRP A 437 -22.86 -35.12 -12.36
N LEU A 438 -22.91 -34.63 -11.10
CA LEU A 438 -23.00 -33.22 -10.80
C LEU A 438 -21.69 -32.46 -11.16
N VAL A 439 -20.54 -33.12 -11.16
CA VAL A 439 -19.25 -32.48 -11.42
C VAL A 439 -19.18 -31.86 -12.83
N PRO A 440 -19.53 -32.57 -13.92
CA PRO A 440 -19.58 -31.96 -15.26
C PRO A 440 -20.57 -30.78 -15.33
N VAL A 441 -21.72 -30.86 -14.64
CA VAL A 441 -22.69 -29.77 -14.61
C VAL A 441 -22.10 -28.52 -13.93
N LEU A 442 -21.47 -28.71 -12.77
CA LEU A 442 -20.79 -27.62 -12.06
C LEU A 442 -19.64 -27.03 -12.88
N LEU A 443 -18.89 -27.86 -13.62
CA LEU A 443 -17.81 -27.40 -14.47
C LEU A 443 -18.33 -26.56 -15.66
N VAL A 444 -19.39 -27.03 -16.32
CA VAL A 444 -20.05 -26.25 -17.40
C VAL A 444 -20.55 -24.90 -16.85
N GLY A 445 -21.21 -24.92 -15.68
CA GLY A 445 -21.64 -23.68 -14.99
C GLY A 445 -20.46 -22.77 -14.66
N ALA A 446 -19.37 -23.33 -14.12
CA ALA A 446 -18.16 -22.57 -13.81
C ALA A 446 -17.54 -21.92 -15.06
N VAL A 447 -17.41 -22.69 -16.14
CA VAL A 447 -16.89 -22.15 -17.40
C VAL A 447 -17.80 -21.06 -17.97
N ALA A 448 -19.12 -21.25 -17.91
CA ALA A 448 -20.08 -20.21 -18.33
C ALA A 448 -19.94 -18.91 -17.55
N VAL A 449 -19.83 -18.99 -16.20
CA VAL A 449 -19.60 -17.83 -15.34
C VAL A 449 -18.32 -17.11 -15.72
N LEU A 450 -17.22 -17.83 -15.92
CA LEU A 450 -15.92 -17.24 -16.27
C LEU A 450 -15.96 -16.58 -17.65
N LEU A 451 -16.67 -17.16 -18.62
CA LEU A 451 -16.83 -16.60 -19.96
C LEU A 451 -17.66 -15.31 -19.96
N VAL A 452 -18.75 -15.28 -19.16
CA VAL A 452 -19.62 -14.09 -19.02
C VAL A 452 -18.87 -12.93 -18.36
N HIS A 453 -18.01 -13.21 -17.38
CA HIS A 453 -17.27 -12.18 -16.63
C HIS A 453 -15.83 -11.98 -17.08
N ARG A 454 -15.44 -12.47 -18.26
CA ARG A 454 -14.03 -12.47 -18.73
C ARG A 454 -13.37 -11.09 -18.69
N ASP A 455 -14.13 -10.01 -18.95
CA ASP A 455 -13.61 -8.65 -19.01
C ASP A 455 -13.39 -8.01 -17.62
N ARG A 456 -13.94 -8.65 -16.56
CA ARG A 456 -13.87 -8.20 -15.17
C ARG A 456 -13.21 -9.22 -14.24
N LEU A 457 -12.48 -10.19 -14.80
CA LEU A 457 -11.87 -11.27 -14.01
C LEU A 457 -10.85 -10.74 -13.00
N TRP A 458 -10.00 -9.80 -13.44
CA TRP A 458 -8.86 -9.31 -12.65
C TRP A 458 -9.04 -7.84 -12.29
N SER A 459 -8.68 -7.52 -11.05
CA SER A 459 -8.47 -6.12 -10.66
C SER A 459 -7.30 -5.53 -11.47
N ARG A 460 -7.40 -4.23 -11.76
CA ARG A 460 -6.34 -3.48 -12.46
C ARG A 460 -5.74 -2.40 -11.57
N GLU A 461 -6.24 -2.27 -10.35
CA GLU A 461 -5.90 -1.18 -9.45
C GLU A 461 -5.08 -1.68 -8.26
N LEU A 462 -3.95 -1.02 -8.00
CA LEU A 462 -3.13 -1.27 -6.82
C LEU A 462 -3.88 -0.96 -5.51
N THR A 463 -4.83 -0.03 -5.57
CA THR A 463 -5.69 0.36 -4.44
C THR A 463 -6.52 -0.79 -3.90
N SER A 464 -6.82 -1.81 -4.72
CA SER A 464 -7.52 -3.02 -4.29
C SER A 464 -6.75 -3.87 -3.26
N LEU A 465 -5.46 -3.59 -3.07
CA LEU A 465 -4.61 -4.26 -2.09
C LEU A 465 -4.54 -3.49 -0.75
N SER A 466 -5.00 -2.25 -0.73
CA SER A 466 -4.95 -1.37 0.44
C SER A 466 -6.14 -1.61 1.38
N PRO A 467 -5.92 -1.66 2.70
CA PRO A 467 -7.01 -1.75 3.68
C PRO A 467 -7.76 -0.44 3.89
N ILE A 468 -7.46 0.61 3.10
CA ILE A 468 -8.10 1.92 3.21
C ILE A 468 -9.51 1.84 2.63
N THR A 469 -10.51 2.23 3.42
CA THR A 469 -11.91 2.19 3.01
C THR A 469 -12.23 3.21 1.92
N ALA A 470 -13.25 2.94 1.10
CA ALA A 470 -13.72 3.88 0.08
C ALA A 470 -14.17 5.22 0.69
N GLU A 471 -14.69 5.20 1.92
CA GLU A 471 -15.09 6.40 2.67
C GLU A 471 -13.89 7.29 3.02
N ALA A 472 -12.77 6.67 3.46
CA ALA A 472 -11.54 7.39 3.77
C ALA A 472 -10.92 8.00 2.49
N GLN A 473 -10.96 7.28 1.37
CA GLN A 473 -10.53 7.81 0.07
C GLN A 473 -11.40 8.97 -0.40
N ALA A 474 -12.73 8.84 -0.26
CA ALA A 474 -13.67 9.91 -0.60
C ALA A 474 -13.49 11.15 0.30
N LEU A 475 -13.14 10.97 1.57
CA LEU A 475 -12.80 12.08 2.48
C LEU A 475 -11.51 12.79 2.01
N ASP A 476 -10.47 12.04 1.64
CA ASP A 476 -9.23 12.59 1.12
C ASP A 476 -9.46 13.44 -0.13
N MET A 477 -10.22 12.91 -1.08
CA MET A 477 -10.57 13.66 -2.31
C MET A 477 -11.32 14.94 -2.00
N ARG A 478 -12.27 14.92 -1.05
CA ARG A 478 -13.02 16.12 -0.63
C ARG A 478 -12.10 17.17 0.01
N LEU A 479 -11.24 16.77 0.95
CA LEU A 479 -10.32 17.69 1.61
C LEU A 479 -9.33 18.30 0.63
N ARG A 480 -8.85 17.53 -0.36
CA ARG A 480 -7.99 18.05 -1.44
C ARG A 480 -8.73 19.04 -2.33
N ALA A 481 -9.98 18.73 -2.68
CA ALA A 481 -10.81 19.64 -3.48
C ALA A 481 -11.06 20.96 -2.73
N ASP A 482 -11.37 20.92 -1.42
CA ASP A 482 -11.56 22.12 -0.59
C ASP A 482 -10.27 22.95 -0.48
N LEU A 483 -9.10 22.31 -0.53
CA LEU A 483 -7.80 22.99 -0.55
C LEU A 483 -7.43 23.54 -1.94
N GLY A 484 -8.22 23.27 -2.97
CA GLY A 484 -7.86 23.60 -4.35
C GLY A 484 -6.56 22.92 -4.79
N ALA A 485 -6.20 21.79 -4.13
CA ALA A 485 -5.00 21.07 -4.48
C ALA A 485 -5.25 20.33 -5.82
N PRO A 486 -4.41 20.53 -6.84
CA PRO A 486 -4.59 19.88 -8.12
C PRO A 486 -4.48 18.36 -7.96
N ASP A 487 -5.28 17.64 -8.71
CA ASP A 487 -5.07 16.20 -8.89
C ASP A 487 -3.78 16.00 -9.70
N VAL A 488 -2.70 15.65 -8.99
CA VAL A 488 -1.37 15.52 -9.60
C VAL A 488 -1.25 14.13 -10.21
N ARG A 489 -1.96 13.93 -11.32
CA ARG A 489 -1.86 12.70 -12.11
C ARG A 489 -0.59 12.67 -12.96
N TYR A 490 -0.22 13.81 -13.53
CA TYR A 490 0.89 13.92 -14.46
C TYR A 490 2.02 14.75 -13.88
N LEU A 491 3.22 14.19 -13.92
CA LEU A 491 4.45 14.81 -13.40
C LEU A 491 5.55 14.81 -14.46
N GLY A 492 6.16 15.97 -14.68
CA GLY A 492 7.51 16.05 -15.22
C GLY A 492 8.50 15.96 -14.05
N VAL A 493 9.48 15.10 -14.15
CA VAL A 493 10.50 14.89 -13.12
C VAL A 493 11.85 15.18 -13.71
N VAL A 494 12.55 16.18 -13.18
CA VAL A 494 13.90 16.55 -13.61
C VAL A 494 14.90 16.15 -12.54
N ARG A 495 15.83 15.27 -12.87
CA ARG A 495 16.94 14.85 -11.99
C ARG A 495 18.25 15.48 -12.44
N ALA A 496 19.00 16.04 -11.50
CA ALA A 496 20.27 16.67 -11.78
C ALA A 496 21.25 16.54 -10.60
N PRO A 497 22.57 16.64 -10.83
CA PRO A 497 23.56 16.51 -9.77
C PRO A 497 23.56 17.70 -8.80
N THR A 498 23.10 18.87 -9.22
CA THR A 498 23.03 20.09 -8.40
C THR A 498 21.61 20.65 -8.34
N MET A 499 21.31 21.38 -7.27
CA MET A 499 20.03 22.08 -7.11
C MET A 499 19.79 23.07 -8.26
N GLU A 500 20.82 23.83 -8.63
CA GLU A 500 20.75 24.79 -9.72
C GLU A 500 20.37 24.14 -11.05
N ALA A 501 21.04 23.05 -11.42
CA ALA A 501 20.72 22.30 -12.63
C ALA A 501 19.29 21.71 -12.62
N ALA A 502 18.79 21.29 -11.45
CA ALA A 502 17.41 20.80 -11.32
C ALA A 502 16.40 21.94 -11.52
N LEU A 503 16.67 23.15 -11.00
CA LEU A 503 15.84 24.34 -11.21
C LEU A 503 15.86 24.80 -12.68
N GLU A 504 17.04 24.86 -13.32
CA GLU A 504 17.15 25.18 -14.76
C GLU A 504 16.37 24.18 -15.62
N GLY A 505 16.48 22.89 -15.33
CA GLY A 505 15.73 21.86 -16.05
C GLY A 505 14.22 21.98 -15.83
N ALA A 506 13.78 22.34 -14.63
CA ALA A 506 12.37 22.58 -14.32
C ALA A 506 11.83 23.84 -15.05
N GLU A 507 12.64 24.89 -15.22
CA GLU A 507 12.32 26.07 -16.03
C GLU A 507 12.15 25.69 -17.51
N GLN A 508 13.10 24.91 -18.05
CA GLN A 508 13.02 24.43 -19.43
C GLN A 508 11.80 23.54 -19.66
N ALA A 509 11.47 22.67 -18.69
CA ALA A 509 10.27 21.83 -18.75
C ALA A 509 8.98 22.66 -18.73
N SER A 510 8.90 23.67 -17.85
CA SER A 510 7.73 24.56 -17.78
C SER A 510 7.57 25.38 -19.06
N ALA A 511 8.67 25.89 -19.63
CA ALA A 511 8.66 26.63 -20.90
C ALA A 511 8.23 25.74 -22.07
N ALA A 512 8.67 24.47 -22.11
CA ALA A 512 8.25 23.52 -23.13
C ALA A 512 6.75 23.21 -23.11
N LEU A 513 6.13 23.29 -21.92
CA LEU A 513 4.70 23.03 -21.73
C LEU A 513 3.83 24.27 -21.92
N ALA A 514 4.40 25.48 -21.98
CA ALA A 514 3.65 26.72 -22.14
C ALA A 514 2.68 26.73 -23.35
N PRO A 515 3.06 26.22 -24.56
CA PRO A 515 2.12 26.15 -25.69
C PRO A 515 0.88 25.27 -25.44
N LEU A 516 1.01 24.29 -24.53
CA LEU A 516 -0.14 23.46 -24.13
C LEU A 516 -1.05 24.21 -23.15
N VAL A 517 -0.50 25.13 -22.35
CA VAL A 517 -1.27 26.04 -21.49
C VAL A 517 -1.99 27.06 -22.35
N ASP A 518 -1.30 27.69 -23.31
CA ASP A 518 -1.86 28.70 -24.21
C ASP A 518 -3.00 28.13 -25.07
N SER A 519 -2.92 26.85 -25.45
CA SER A 519 -4.00 26.16 -26.19
C SER A 519 -5.16 25.67 -25.31
N GLY A 520 -5.09 25.86 -23.97
CA GLY A 520 -6.11 25.40 -23.03
C GLY A 520 -6.11 23.88 -22.77
N MET A 521 -5.13 23.16 -23.29
CA MET A 521 -4.96 21.71 -22.98
C MET A 521 -4.48 21.47 -21.55
N LEU A 522 -3.73 22.41 -21.00
CA LEU A 522 -3.33 22.46 -19.60
C LEU A 522 -3.84 23.75 -18.98
N LEU A 523 -4.21 23.74 -17.70
CA LEU A 523 -4.50 24.96 -16.95
C LEU A 523 -3.23 25.68 -16.46
N GLY A 524 -2.13 24.97 -16.41
CA GLY A 524 -0.83 25.47 -15.95
C GLY A 524 0.10 24.36 -15.52
N THR A 525 1.29 24.75 -15.11
CA THR A 525 2.30 23.89 -14.50
C THR A 525 2.62 24.38 -13.10
N ASP A 526 2.92 23.47 -12.19
CA ASP A 526 3.43 23.79 -10.86
C ASP A 526 4.88 23.30 -10.74
N SER A 527 5.81 24.23 -10.49
CA SER A 527 7.25 23.99 -10.57
C SER A 527 7.96 24.68 -9.41
N PRO A 528 9.03 24.11 -8.84
CA PRO A 528 9.81 24.76 -7.80
C PRO A 528 10.43 26.09 -8.26
N ALA A 529 10.71 26.22 -9.55
CA ALA A 529 11.24 27.44 -10.15
C ALA A 529 10.25 28.63 -10.13
N ARG A 530 8.96 28.37 -9.89
CA ARG A 530 7.95 29.40 -9.65
C ARG A 530 8.23 30.17 -8.36
N TYR A 531 8.71 29.47 -7.33
CA TYR A 531 8.99 30.02 -5.99
C TYR A 531 10.47 30.39 -5.83
N LEU A 532 11.36 29.63 -6.46
CA LEU A 532 12.81 29.83 -6.44
C LEU A 532 13.36 29.65 -7.87
N PRO A 533 13.42 30.73 -8.68
CA PRO A 533 14.05 30.65 -9.99
C PRO A 533 15.54 30.30 -9.90
N SER A 534 16.09 29.66 -10.93
CA SER A 534 17.52 29.36 -11.02
C SER A 534 18.33 30.68 -10.95
N GLN A 535 19.56 30.61 -10.47
CA GLN A 535 20.45 31.77 -10.44
C GLN A 535 20.70 32.33 -11.86
N ALA A 536 20.73 31.43 -12.86
CA ALA A 536 20.85 31.83 -14.26
C ALA A 536 19.66 32.68 -14.69
N MET A 537 18.42 32.25 -14.37
CA MET A 537 17.21 33.03 -14.66
C MET A 537 17.16 34.34 -13.89
N GLN A 538 17.53 34.32 -12.60
CA GLN A 538 17.59 35.54 -11.79
C GLN A 538 18.57 36.58 -12.36
N ARG A 539 19.77 36.13 -12.78
CA ARG A 539 20.76 37.02 -13.44
C ARG A 539 20.24 37.54 -14.78
N GLN A 540 19.56 36.75 -15.56
CA GLN A 540 18.93 37.19 -16.81
C GLN A 540 17.90 38.28 -16.56
N ARG A 541 17.06 38.17 -15.55
CA ARG A 541 16.07 39.18 -15.14
C ARG A 541 16.76 40.46 -14.62
N GLN A 542 17.81 40.29 -13.82
CA GLN A 542 18.61 41.43 -13.38
C GLN A 542 19.23 42.21 -14.56
N ALA A 543 19.72 41.49 -15.57
CA ALA A 543 20.28 42.11 -16.78
C ALA A 543 19.21 42.82 -17.63
N ALA A 544 17.94 42.44 -17.53
CA ALA A 544 16.82 43.09 -18.20
C ALA A 544 16.45 44.43 -17.59
N LEU A 545 16.83 44.71 -16.33
CA LEU A 545 16.58 46.00 -15.69
C LEU A 545 17.52 47.08 -16.29
N PRO A 546 17.00 48.22 -16.79
CA PRO A 546 17.82 49.30 -17.27
C PRO A 546 18.53 50.00 -16.12
N ASP A 547 19.50 50.84 -16.43
CA ASP A 547 20.06 51.75 -15.42
C ASP A 547 19.03 52.81 -15.01
N THR A 548 19.24 53.43 -13.84
CA THR A 548 18.28 54.36 -13.22
C THR A 548 17.96 55.54 -14.12
N GLN A 549 18.95 56.06 -14.88
CA GLN A 549 18.74 57.23 -15.75
C GLN A 549 17.87 56.84 -16.95
N THR A 550 18.17 55.70 -17.58
CA THR A 550 17.38 55.15 -18.68
C THR A 550 15.96 54.77 -18.24
N LEU A 551 15.82 54.12 -17.07
CA LEU A 551 14.52 53.73 -16.52
C LEU A 551 13.64 54.99 -16.27
N ARG A 552 14.23 56.03 -15.71
CA ARG A 552 13.54 57.30 -15.46
C ARG A 552 13.07 57.98 -16.77
N ALA A 553 13.93 57.99 -17.80
CA ALA A 553 13.57 58.51 -19.11
C ALA A 553 12.41 57.72 -19.74
N HIS A 554 12.51 56.40 -19.76
CA HIS A 554 11.45 55.51 -20.27
C HIS A 554 10.14 55.67 -19.50
N PHE A 555 10.19 55.76 -18.17
CA PHE A 555 9.02 55.96 -17.31
C PHE A 555 8.36 57.33 -17.60
N THR A 556 9.16 58.40 -17.71
CA THR A 556 8.63 59.74 -18.02
C THR A 556 7.92 59.78 -19.37
N GLN A 557 8.48 59.09 -20.38
CA GLN A 557 7.85 58.93 -21.68
C GLN A 557 6.57 58.09 -21.62
N ALA A 558 6.59 56.98 -20.88
CA ALA A 558 5.45 56.06 -20.70
C ALA A 558 4.29 56.74 -19.95
N ALA A 559 4.60 57.60 -18.98
CA ALA A 559 3.61 58.31 -18.16
C ALA A 559 2.95 59.49 -18.87
N GLN A 560 3.39 59.88 -20.08
CA GLN A 560 2.78 60.98 -20.83
C GLN A 560 1.28 60.73 -21.08
N GLY A 561 0.44 61.66 -20.64
CA GLY A 561 -1.02 61.57 -20.76
C GLY A 561 -1.70 60.67 -19.69
N LEU A 562 -0.94 60.06 -18.78
CA LEU A 562 -1.45 59.36 -17.62
C LEU A 562 -1.49 60.27 -16.39
N PRO A 563 -2.36 60.05 -15.39
CA PRO A 563 -2.43 60.86 -14.15
C PRO A 563 -1.28 60.53 -13.18
N LEU A 564 -0.08 60.28 -13.69
CA LEU A 564 1.11 59.89 -12.93
C LEU A 564 2.22 60.94 -13.09
N LYS A 565 2.88 61.29 -11.97
CA LYS A 565 4.02 62.21 -11.95
C LYS A 565 5.28 61.47 -11.54
N ALA A 566 6.30 61.46 -12.40
CA ALA A 566 7.51 60.67 -12.20
C ALA A 566 8.20 60.95 -10.84
N GLU A 567 8.07 62.17 -10.31
CA GLU A 567 8.68 62.56 -9.02
C GLU A 567 8.07 61.82 -7.81
N LYS A 568 6.89 61.18 -7.97
CA LYS A 568 6.27 60.39 -6.92
C LYS A 568 6.80 58.96 -6.84
N PHE A 569 7.58 58.53 -7.83
CA PHE A 569 8.05 57.16 -7.98
C PHE A 569 9.54 56.99 -7.66
N GLU A 570 10.14 57.88 -6.83
CA GLU A 570 11.55 57.74 -6.43
C GLU A 570 11.86 56.41 -5.77
N ALA A 571 10.90 55.84 -4.98
CA ALA A 571 11.05 54.54 -4.35
C ALA A 571 11.15 53.41 -5.40
N PHE A 572 10.39 53.47 -6.50
CA PHE A 572 10.47 52.51 -7.61
C PHE A 572 11.85 52.54 -8.27
N PHE A 573 12.39 53.73 -8.58
CA PHE A 573 13.71 53.85 -9.20
C PHE A 573 14.82 53.34 -8.27
N ALA A 574 14.70 53.63 -6.96
CA ALA A 574 15.65 53.17 -5.96
C ALA A 574 15.60 51.61 -5.82
N ASP A 575 14.38 51.05 -5.75
CA ASP A 575 14.19 49.58 -5.65
C ASP A 575 14.71 48.86 -6.90
N ALA A 576 14.48 49.40 -8.11
CA ALA A 576 15.00 48.81 -9.35
C ALA A 576 16.54 48.84 -9.41
N ALA A 577 17.14 49.99 -8.98
CA ALA A 577 18.60 50.11 -8.88
C ALA A 577 19.19 49.14 -7.86
N GLN A 578 18.52 48.95 -6.71
CA GLN A 578 18.93 47.99 -5.69
C GLN A 578 18.84 46.56 -6.20
N ALA A 579 17.72 46.20 -6.89
CA ALA A 579 17.50 44.86 -7.43
C ALA A 579 18.60 44.42 -8.41
N LYS A 580 19.14 45.37 -9.18
CA LYS A 580 20.24 45.13 -10.13
C LYS A 580 21.53 44.65 -9.44
N GLY A 581 21.74 45.02 -8.17
CA GLY A 581 22.93 44.64 -7.37
C GLY A 581 22.65 43.62 -6.28
N LEU A 582 21.41 43.10 -6.16
CA LEU A 582 21.09 42.07 -5.16
C LEU A 582 21.81 40.74 -5.44
N PRO A 583 22.28 40.04 -4.42
CA PRO A 583 22.65 38.63 -4.58
C PRO A 583 21.44 37.82 -5.00
N PRO A 584 21.63 36.75 -5.78
CA PRO A 584 20.53 35.85 -6.12
C PRO A 584 19.81 35.32 -4.88
N LEU A 585 18.49 35.22 -4.95
CA LEU A 585 17.65 34.60 -3.94
C LEU A 585 18.05 33.12 -3.77
N THR A 586 18.22 32.69 -2.54
CA THR A 586 18.58 31.29 -2.19
C THR A 586 17.45 30.65 -1.43
N ARG A 587 17.54 29.31 -1.26
CA ARG A 587 16.57 28.53 -0.46
C ARG A 587 16.59 28.97 1.01
N GLU A 588 17.75 29.36 1.51
CA GLU A 588 17.95 29.84 2.89
C GLU A 588 17.20 31.15 3.13
N ASP A 589 17.14 32.04 2.15
CA ASP A 589 16.42 33.34 2.24
C ASP A 589 14.89 33.11 2.36
N LEU A 590 14.39 31.99 1.82
CA LEU A 590 12.97 31.63 1.88
C LEU A 590 12.57 30.98 3.22
N GLN A 591 13.51 30.60 4.10
CA GLN A 591 13.19 29.98 5.38
C GLN A 591 12.28 30.88 6.23
N GLY A 592 11.19 30.25 6.75
CA GLY A 592 10.17 30.96 7.55
C GLY A 592 9.19 31.80 6.72
N THR A 593 9.21 31.67 5.38
CA THR A 593 8.16 32.17 4.47
C THR A 593 7.23 31.03 4.06
N SER A 594 6.04 31.39 3.56
CA SER A 594 5.12 30.40 2.96
C SER A 594 5.70 29.79 1.67
N LEU A 595 6.59 30.52 0.99
CA LEU A 595 7.24 30.09 -0.26
C LEU A 595 8.16 28.89 -0.08
N SER A 596 8.80 28.76 1.10
CA SER A 596 9.68 27.62 1.41
C SER A 596 8.96 26.28 1.27
N LEU A 597 7.66 26.22 1.62
CA LEU A 597 6.86 25.01 1.49
C LEU A 597 6.63 24.63 0.02
N GLY A 598 6.39 25.63 -0.85
CA GLY A 598 6.26 25.41 -2.29
C GLY A 598 7.55 24.83 -2.87
N VAL A 599 8.71 25.39 -2.49
CA VAL A 599 10.01 24.85 -2.91
C VAL A 599 10.24 23.44 -2.36
N ASP A 600 10.06 23.24 -1.06
CA ASP A 600 10.37 21.98 -0.38
C ASP A 600 9.43 20.84 -0.78
N SER A 601 8.22 21.15 -1.25
CA SER A 601 7.29 20.16 -1.78
C SER A 601 7.64 19.66 -3.19
N LEU A 602 8.34 20.47 -3.97
CA LEU A 602 8.62 20.23 -5.38
C LEU A 602 10.10 20.03 -5.69
N LEU A 603 11.00 20.30 -4.73
CA LEU A 603 12.45 20.20 -4.90
C LEU A 603 13.08 19.45 -3.74
N MET A 604 13.64 18.29 -4.03
CA MET A 604 14.19 17.39 -3.01
C MET A 604 15.54 16.80 -3.42
N ARG A 605 16.31 16.37 -2.43
CA ARG A 605 17.57 15.66 -2.67
C ARG A 605 17.38 14.18 -2.34
N GLN A 606 17.52 13.34 -3.35
CA GLN A 606 17.35 11.89 -3.22
C GLN A 606 18.54 11.15 -3.85
N SER A 607 19.03 10.11 -3.19
CA SER A 607 20.13 9.26 -3.70
C SER A 607 21.35 10.05 -4.18
N GLY A 608 21.63 11.20 -3.55
CA GLY A 608 22.76 12.06 -3.91
C GLY A 608 22.47 13.04 -5.07
N GLN A 609 21.33 12.95 -5.74
CA GLN A 609 20.88 13.85 -6.82
C GLN A 609 19.76 14.79 -6.34
N TRP A 610 19.57 15.88 -7.04
CA TRP A 610 18.45 16.78 -6.86
C TRP A 610 17.34 16.43 -7.85
N THR A 611 16.11 16.38 -7.35
CA THR A 611 14.92 16.08 -8.14
C THR A 611 13.95 17.25 -8.04
N ALA A 612 13.61 17.84 -9.17
CA ALA A 612 12.58 18.86 -9.29
C ALA A 612 11.33 18.25 -9.94
N LEU A 613 10.19 18.48 -9.31
CA LEU A 613 8.89 18.03 -9.80
C LEU A 613 8.17 19.18 -10.50
N VAL A 614 7.65 18.89 -11.70
CA VAL A 614 6.81 19.80 -12.47
C VAL A 614 5.43 19.15 -12.59
N GLY A 615 4.50 19.60 -11.75
CA GLY A 615 3.11 19.12 -11.79
C GLY A 615 2.35 19.72 -12.97
N LEU A 616 1.61 18.90 -13.73
CA LEU A 616 0.76 19.36 -14.83
C LEU A 616 -0.69 19.43 -14.35
N ARG A 617 -1.29 20.62 -14.44
CA ARG A 617 -2.69 20.85 -14.07
C ARG A 617 -3.59 20.69 -15.28
N LEU A 618 -4.55 19.80 -15.16
CA LEU A 618 -5.56 19.56 -16.19
C LEU A 618 -6.79 20.43 -15.95
N PRO A 619 -7.53 20.81 -17.00
CA PRO A 619 -8.87 21.34 -16.84
C PRO A 619 -9.73 20.32 -16.05
N SER A 620 -10.35 20.77 -14.97
CA SER A 620 -11.36 19.99 -14.25
C SER A 620 -12.54 19.82 -15.20
N GLY A 621 -12.54 18.76 -15.97
CA GLY A 621 -13.78 18.33 -16.61
C GLY A 621 -14.67 17.87 -15.49
N ASP A 622 -15.76 18.61 -15.19
CA ASP A 622 -16.95 17.98 -14.65
C ASP A 622 -17.16 16.74 -15.51
N ALA A 623 -17.04 15.58 -14.88
CA ALA A 623 -17.37 14.32 -15.52
C ALA A 623 -18.88 14.32 -15.78
N VAL A 624 -19.30 15.07 -16.80
CA VAL A 624 -20.56 14.81 -17.49
C VAL A 624 -20.36 13.41 -18.06
N ALA A 625 -21.01 12.45 -17.44
CA ALA A 625 -20.97 11.05 -17.80
C ALA A 625 -21.17 10.94 -19.32
N GLY A 626 -20.10 10.61 -20.03
CA GLY A 626 -20.14 10.40 -21.47
C GLY A 626 -19.21 11.22 -22.35
N THR A 627 -18.58 12.28 -21.86
CA THR A 627 -17.52 12.95 -22.62
C THR A 627 -16.17 12.31 -22.27
N PRO A 628 -15.41 11.77 -23.23
CA PRO A 628 -14.06 11.34 -22.95
C PRO A 628 -13.30 12.58 -22.48
N ALA A 629 -12.79 12.55 -21.24
CA ALA A 629 -11.80 13.52 -20.77
C ALA A 629 -10.76 13.62 -21.90
N LEU A 630 -10.45 14.85 -22.36
CA LEU A 630 -9.46 15.09 -23.41
C LEU A 630 -8.23 14.29 -23.02
N ALA A 631 -8.00 13.18 -23.74
CA ALA A 631 -6.88 12.29 -23.46
C ALA A 631 -5.63 13.11 -23.72
N VAL A 632 -4.98 13.55 -22.65
CA VAL A 632 -3.69 14.22 -22.77
C VAL A 632 -2.77 13.26 -23.49
N ASP A 633 -2.27 13.68 -24.66
CA ASP A 633 -1.34 12.89 -25.42
C ASP A 633 -0.01 12.78 -24.66
N ALA A 634 0.06 11.79 -23.78
CA ALA A 634 1.22 11.49 -22.96
C ALA A 634 2.50 11.32 -23.81
N THR A 635 2.35 10.83 -25.04
CA THR A 635 3.46 10.67 -25.97
C THR A 635 3.98 12.02 -26.43
N ARG A 636 3.09 12.94 -26.75
CA ARG A 636 3.44 14.31 -27.16
C ARG A 636 4.12 15.10 -26.03
N ILE A 637 3.60 14.99 -24.81
CA ILE A 637 4.22 15.65 -23.64
C ILE A 637 5.63 15.08 -23.41
N ARG A 638 5.78 13.77 -23.42
CA ARG A 638 7.10 13.13 -23.27
C ARG A 638 8.09 13.59 -24.33
N GLN A 639 7.67 13.66 -25.58
CA GLN A 639 8.51 14.14 -26.68
C GLN A 639 8.91 15.60 -26.47
N LEU A 640 7.97 16.48 -26.12
CA LEU A 640 8.24 17.90 -25.84
C LEU A 640 9.26 18.07 -24.72
N LEU A 641 9.06 17.40 -23.59
CA LEU A 641 9.95 17.46 -22.44
C LEU A 641 11.36 16.94 -22.81
N THR A 642 11.45 15.77 -23.44
CA THR A 642 12.74 15.17 -23.82
C THR A 642 13.50 16.00 -24.86
N ALA A 643 12.80 16.67 -25.78
CA ALA A 643 13.42 17.52 -26.78
C ALA A 643 13.89 18.86 -26.22
N SER A 644 13.21 19.40 -25.20
CA SER A 644 13.40 20.77 -24.72
C SER A 644 14.30 20.85 -23.49
N VAL A 645 14.28 19.87 -22.60
CA VAL A 645 15.10 19.87 -21.39
C VAL A 645 16.50 19.37 -21.75
N LYS A 646 17.49 20.24 -21.61
CA LYS A 646 18.89 19.97 -21.92
C LYS A 646 19.77 19.80 -20.69
N VAL A 647 19.27 20.20 -19.53
CA VAL A 647 19.98 20.18 -18.27
C VAL A 647 19.31 19.13 -17.34
N GLY A 648 20.06 18.09 -16.98
CA GLY A 648 19.55 16.98 -16.20
C GLY A 648 18.82 15.91 -17.05
N GLU A 649 18.31 14.90 -16.37
CA GLU A 649 17.48 13.85 -16.95
C GLU A 649 16.01 14.17 -16.68
N VAL A 650 15.17 14.16 -17.73
CA VAL A 650 13.74 14.43 -17.61
C VAL A 650 12.93 13.15 -17.86
N HIS A 651 12.01 12.87 -16.97
CA HIS A 651 11.03 11.78 -17.09
C HIS A 651 9.60 12.35 -17.01
N PHE A 652 8.74 11.88 -17.89
CA PHE A 652 7.30 12.16 -17.80
C PHE A 652 6.60 10.95 -17.17
N ILE A 653 5.85 11.16 -16.11
CA ILE A 653 5.19 10.11 -15.32
C ILE A 653 3.68 10.37 -15.30
N ASP A 654 2.90 9.41 -15.80
CA ASP A 654 1.47 9.27 -15.48
C ASP A 654 1.37 8.33 -14.26
N LEU A 655 1.14 8.90 -13.08
CA LEU A 655 1.09 8.15 -11.82
C LEU A 655 0.05 7.02 -11.85
N LYS A 656 -1.09 7.25 -12.52
CA LYS A 656 -2.14 6.24 -12.65
C LYS A 656 -1.68 5.12 -13.59
N ALA A 657 -1.19 5.46 -14.77
CA ALA A 657 -0.74 4.48 -15.76
C ALA A 657 0.46 3.65 -15.25
N GLU A 658 1.43 4.28 -14.56
CA GLU A 658 2.57 3.55 -13.97
C GLU A 658 2.13 2.63 -12.82
N SER A 659 1.15 3.05 -12.00
CA SER A 659 0.56 2.22 -10.95
C SER A 659 -0.19 1.01 -11.52
N GLU A 660 -1.00 1.22 -12.57
CA GLU A 660 -1.73 0.15 -13.28
C GLU A 660 -0.76 -0.82 -13.97
N LYS A 661 0.30 -0.30 -14.60
CA LYS A 661 1.36 -1.10 -15.23
C LYS A 661 2.10 -1.94 -14.20
N LEU A 662 2.51 -1.33 -13.09
CA LEU A 662 3.18 -2.04 -12.00
C LEU A 662 2.32 -3.21 -11.48
N TYR A 663 1.02 -2.98 -11.30
CA TYR A 663 0.10 -4.04 -10.88
C TYR A 663 -0.06 -5.14 -11.94
N SER A 664 -0.15 -4.76 -13.23
CA SER A 664 -0.22 -5.70 -14.35
C SER A 664 1.03 -6.57 -14.48
N ASP A 665 2.21 -5.98 -14.27
CA ASP A 665 3.49 -6.68 -14.28
C ASP A 665 3.55 -7.72 -13.15
N TYR A 666 3.13 -7.34 -11.94
CA TYR A 666 3.02 -8.26 -10.81
C TYR A 666 2.01 -9.38 -11.06
N LEU A 667 0.83 -9.05 -11.59
CA LEU A 667 -0.19 -10.04 -11.87
C LEU A 667 0.33 -11.08 -12.88
N SER A 668 1.02 -10.62 -13.93
CA SER A 668 1.61 -11.48 -14.96
C SER A 668 2.71 -12.38 -14.38
N GLU A 669 3.57 -11.83 -13.51
CA GLU A 669 4.61 -12.58 -12.83
C GLU A 669 4.03 -13.64 -11.90
N VAL A 670 3.05 -13.26 -11.05
CA VAL A 670 2.40 -14.21 -10.11
C VAL A 670 1.61 -15.28 -10.85
N LEU A 671 0.96 -14.95 -11.97
CA LEU A 671 0.34 -15.95 -12.87
C LEU A 671 1.36 -16.96 -13.38
N PHE A 672 2.47 -16.48 -13.93
CA PHE A 672 3.54 -17.34 -14.42
C PHE A 672 4.12 -18.24 -13.31
N LEU A 673 4.43 -17.66 -12.15
CA LEU A 673 4.98 -18.40 -11.01
C LEU A 673 3.97 -19.41 -10.44
N SER A 674 2.68 -19.06 -10.39
CA SER A 674 1.61 -19.98 -9.95
C SER A 674 1.45 -21.16 -10.90
N MET A 675 1.52 -20.91 -12.23
CA MET A 675 1.50 -21.98 -13.23
C MET A 675 2.73 -22.87 -13.13
N LEU A 676 3.91 -22.29 -12.92
CA LEU A 676 5.16 -23.01 -12.74
C LEU A 676 5.13 -23.86 -11.46
N GLY A 677 4.60 -23.32 -10.36
CA GLY A 677 4.41 -24.04 -9.10
C GLY A 677 3.45 -25.22 -9.25
N ALA A 678 2.28 -25.00 -9.90
CA ALA A 678 1.31 -26.07 -10.17
C ALA A 678 1.89 -27.15 -11.09
N LEU A 679 2.63 -26.76 -12.12
CA LEU A 679 3.34 -27.69 -13.00
C LEU A 679 4.39 -28.50 -12.22
N GLY A 680 5.16 -27.84 -11.35
CA GLY A 680 6.15 -28.49 -10.48
C GLY A 680 5.50 -29.54 -9.57
N ILE A 681 4.33 -29.24 -8.99
CA ILE A 681 3.54 -30.21 -8.20
C ILE A 681 3.12 -31.38 -9.06
N VAL A 682 2.58 -31.15 -10.27
CA VAL A 682 2.15 -32.22 -11.20
C VAL A 682 3.33 -33.08 -11.64
N VAL A 683 4.47 -32.49 -11.94
CA VAL A 683 5.71 -33.21 -12.28
C VAL A 683 6.19 -34.08 -11.12
N LEU A 684 6.26 -33.50 -9.90
CA LEU A 684 6.60 -34.27 -8.69
C LEU A 684 5.70 -35.46 -8.50
N LEU A 685 4.37 -35.25 -8.58
CA LEU A 685 3.38 -36.33 -8.45
C LEU A 685 3.54 -37.38 -9.56
N GLY A 686 3.84 -36.96 -10.80
CA GLY A 686 4.11 -37.87 -11.93
C GLY A 686 5.32 -38.76 -11.70
N VAL A 687 6.42 -38.19 -11.20
CA VAL A 687 7.65 -38.91 -10.89
C VAL A 687 7.43 -39.93 -9.76
N VAL A 688 6.69 -39.54 -8.70
CA VAL A 688 6.47 -40.40 -7.54
C VAL A 688 5.42 -41.47 -7.82
N LEU A 689 4.31 -41.14 -8.47
CA LEU A 689 3.20 -42.07 -8.75
C LEU A 689 3.55 -43.07 -9.89
N ARG A 690 4.45 -42.70 -10.79
CA ARG A 690 4.90 -43.53 -11.93
C ARG A 690 3.79 -44.16 -12.77
N SER A 691 2.61 -43.55 -12.77
CA SER A 691 1.41 -44.03 -13.49
C SER A 691 0.58 -42.84 -13.96
N PRO A 692 0.37 -42.63 -15.28
CA PRO A 692 -0.43 -41.52 -15.80
C PRO A 692 -1.89 -41.60 -15.32
N VAL A 693 -2.45 -42.81 -15.16
CA VAL A 693 -3.83 -43.00 -14.67
C VAL A 693 -3.96 -42.51 -13.23
N ARG A 694 -2.99 -42.84 -12.38
CA ARG A 694 -2.98 -42.38 -10.98
C ARG A 694 -2.77 -40.87 -10.90
N LEU A 695 -1.86 -40.34 -11.72
CA LEU A 695 -1.64 -38.91 -11.80
C LEU A 695 -2.95 -38.15 -12.17
N LEU A 696 -3.66 -38.62 -13.21
CA LEU A 696 -4.95 -38.06 -13.58
C LEU A 696 -5.99 -38.14 -12.47
N ARG A 697 -6.05 -39.22 -11.73
CA ARG A 697 -6.97 -39.39 -10.59
C ARG A 697 -6.69 -38.38 -9.46
N VAL A 698 -5.43 -38.04 -9.24
CA VAL A 698 -5.03 -37.07 -8.22
C VAL A 698 -5.23 -35.63 -8.73
N VAL A 699 -4.88 -35.35 -9.98
CA VAL A 699 -4.90 -33.97 -10.53
C VAL A 699 -6.33 -33.54 -10.90
N THR A 700 -7.21 -34.44 -11.40
CA THR A 700 -8.57 -34.07 -11.83
C THR A 700 -9.40 -33.39 -10.73
N PRO A 701 -9.52 -33.92 -9.50
CA PRO A 701 -10.24 -33.26 -8.41
C PRO A 701 -9.70 -31.86 -8.10
N LEU A 702 -8.39 -31.68 -8.21
CA LEU A 702 -7.73 -30.39 -7.92
C LEU A 702 -8.08 -29.35 -8.99
N LEU A 703 -8.00 -29.71 -10.28
CA LEU A 703 -8.38 -28.83 -11.39
C LEU A 703 -9.87 -28.44 -11.31
N CYS A 704 -10.74 -29.41 -11.02
CA CYS A 704 -12.17 -29.15 -10.81
C CYS A 704 -12.39 -28.18 -9.65
N THR A 705 -11.68 -28.37 -8.54
CA THR A 705 -11.76 -27.48 -7.37
C THR A 705 -11.34 -26.07 -7.73
N VAL A 706 -10.18 -25.89 -8.37
CA VAL A 706 -9.66 -24.57 -8.79
C VAL A 706 -10.67 -23.87 -9.68
N LEU A 707 -11.24 -24.56 -10.67
CA LEU A 707 -12.18 -23.96 -11.62
C LEU A 707 -13.49 -23.54 -10.94
N ILE A 708 -14.05 -24.38 -10.08
CA ILE A 708 -15.32 -24.11 -9.37
C ILE A 708 -15.13 -22.96 -8.37
N VAL A 709 -14.03 -22.95 -7.62
CA VAL A 709 -13.73 -21.89 -6.64
C VAL A 709 -13.55 -20.55 -7.36
N THR A 710 -12.77 -20.54 -8.45
CA THR A 710 -12.56 -19.32 -9.25
C THR A 710 -13.87 -18.78 -9.77
N ALA A 711 -14.74 -19.62 -10.32
CA ALA A 711 -16.06 -19.20 -10.81
C ALA A 711 -16.95 -18.70 -9.67
N GLY A 712 -16.92 -19.35 -8.50
CA GLY A 712 -17.66 -18.90 -7.32
C GLY A 712 -17.23 -17.52 -6.84
N LEU A 713 -15.94 -17.28 -6.75
CA LEU A 713 -15.38 -15.98 -6.37
C LEU A 713 -15.79 -14.87 -7.34
N VAL A 714 -15.69 -15.14 -8.65
CA VAL A 714 -16.04 -14.17 -9.71
C VAL A 714 -17.55 -13.88 -9.73
N ALA A 715 -18.39 -14.88 -9.41
CA ALA A 715 -19.85 -14.70 -9.39
C ALA A 715 -20.36 -13.91 -8.19
N THR A 716 -19.65 -13.96 -7.05
CA THR A 716 -20.15 -13.46 -5.77
C THR A 716 -19.37 -12.27 -5.22
N GLY A 717 -18.15 -12.01 -5.75
CA GLY A 717 -17.23 -11.04 -5.18
C GLY A 717 -16.73 -9.97 -6.14
N PRO A 718 -15.83 -9.12 -5.67
CA PRO A 718 -15.11 -8.16 -6.50
C PRO A 718 -14.15 -8.90 -7.47
N PRO A 719 -13.56 -8.18 -8.44
CA PRO A 719 -12.54 -8.75 -9.32
C PRO A 719 -11.39 -9.41 -8.57
N LEU A 720 -10.87 -10.50 -9.12
CA LEU A 720 -9.78 -11.26 -8.50
C LEU A 720 -8.51 -10.42 -8.40
N THR A 721 -7.80 -10.57 -7.31
CA THR A 721 -6.47 -9.98 -7.09
C THR A 721 -5.37 -11.05 -7.22
N LEU A 722 -4.11 -10.62 -7.27
CA LEU A 722 -2.96 -11.52 -7.29
C LEU A 722 -2.93 -12.51 -6.10
N PHE A 723 -3.53 -12.15 -4.95
CA PHE A 723 -3.58 -13.03 -3.77
C PHE A 723 -4.61 -14.17 -3.88
N HIS A 724 -5.62 -14.02 -4.73
CA HIS A 724 -6.48 -15.16 -5.08
C HIS A 724 -5.71 -16.23 -5.84
N LEU A 725 -4.74 -15.87 -6.72
CA LEU A 725 -3.85 -16.82 -7.38
C LEU A 725 -3.00 -17.60 -6.38
N VAL A 726 -2.46 -16.92 -5.38
CA VAL A 726 -1.75 -17.56 -4.27
C VAL A 726 -2.65 -18.56 -3.57
N GLY A 727 -3.90 -18.19 -3.26
CA GLY A 727 -4.89 -19.07 -2.67
C GLY A 727 -5.22 -20.29 -3.54
N LEU A 728 -5.34 -20.10 -4.87
CA LEU A 728 -5.59 -21.19 -5.81
C LEU A 728 -4.41 -22.18 -5.87
N LEU A 729 -3.17 -21.69 -5.83
CA LEU A 729 -1.98 -22.52 -5.76
C LEU A 729 -1.94 -23.33 -4.45
N LEU A 730 -2.33 -22.70 -3.34
CA LEU A 730 -2.44 -23.36 -2.04
C LEU A 730 -3.51 -24.48 -2.04
N ILE A 731 -4.64 -24.27 -2.74
CA ILE A 731 -5.65 -25.33 -2.91
C ILE A 731 -5.03 -26.56 -3.61
N VAL A 732 -4.20 -26.34 -4.64
CA VAL A 732 -3.53 -27.45 -5.33
C VAL A 732 -2.54 -28.16 -4.39
N ALA A 733 -1.74 -27.40 -3.63
CA ALA A 733 -0.76 -27.94 -2.70
C ALA A 733 -1.44 -28.75 -1.57
N ILE A 734 -2.38 -28.14 -0.84
CA ILE A 734 -3.09 -28.78 0.29
C ILE A 734 -4.04 -29.89 -0.19
N GLY A 735 -4.78 -29.62 -1.27
CA GLY A 735 -5.74 -30.57 -1.85
C GLY A 735 -5.07 -31.82 -2.38
N SER A 736 -3.81 -31.75 -2.84
CA SER A 736 -3.04 -32.94 -3.28
C SER A 736 -2.91 -33.98 -2.18
N ASN A 737 -2.82 -33.55 -0.90
CA ASN A 737 -2.78 -34.47 0.24
C ASN A 737 -4.04 -35.31 0.31
N TYR A 738 -5.22 -34.72 0.17
CA TYR A 738 -6.50 -35.44 0.20
C TYR A 738 -6.63 -36.42 -0.97
N ALA A 739 -6.30 -35.94 -2.19
CA ALA A 739 -6.36 -36.76 -3.38
C ALA A 739 -5.40 -37.96 -3.31
N LEU A 740 -4.17 -37.79 -2.79
CA LEU A 740 -3.20 -38.87 -2.57
C LEU A 740 -3.69 -39.92 -1.56
N PHE A 741 -4.31 -39.48 -0.48
CA PHE A 741 -4.90 -40.43 0.49
C PHE A 741 -6.01 -41.26 -0.13
N PHE A 742 -6.83 -40.71 -0.99
CA PHE A 742 -7.87 -41.44 -1.71
C PHE A 742 -7.27 -42.36 -2.78
N ASP A 743 -6.20 -42.00 -3.49
CA ASP A 743 -5.55 -42.82 -4.50
C ASP A 743 -4.86 -44.06 -3.89
N GLN A 744 -4.19 -43.92 -2.73
CA GLN A 744 -3.55 -45.09 -2.07
C GLN A 744 -4.52 -46.21 -1.69
N ARG A 745 -5.79 -45.94 -1.51
CA ARG A 745 -6.83 -46.88 -1.11
C ARG A 745 -7.28 -47.79 -2.22
N THR A 746 -7.24 -47.35 -3.48
CA THR A 746 -7.57 -48.23 -4.63
C THR A 746 -6.69 -49.47 -4.71
N HIS A 747 -5.51 -49.45 -4.09
CA HIS A 747 -4.59 -50.59 -4.08
C HIS A 747 -4.61 -51.43 -2.80
N ARG A 748 -5.23 -50.95 -1.70
CA ARG A 748 -5.19 -51.60 -0.37
C ARG A 748 -6.56 -51.99 0.23
N GLY A 749 -7.67 -51.88 -0.54
CA GLY A 749 -9.04 -52.16 -0.05
C GLY A 749 -9.71 -50.93 0.58
N THR A 750 -10.89 -51.14 1.22
CA THR A 750 -11.69 -50.08 1.83
C THR A 750 -10.92 -49.31 2.91
N PRO A 751 -11.05 -47.98 2.97
CA PRO A 751 -10.37 -47.13 3.95
C PRO A 751 -10.74 -47.48 5.37
N SER A 752 -9.76 -47.48 6.28
CA SER A 752 -10.10 -47.55 7.70
C SER A 752 -10.82 -46.24 8.09
N ALA A 753 -11.86 -46.36 8.91
CA ALA A 753 -12.66 -45.26 9.39
C ALA A 753 -11.80 -44.16 10.08
N SER A 754 -10.71 -44.60 10.75
CA SER A 754 -9.78 -43.69 11.43
C SER A 754 -9.04 -42.76 10.47
N ILE A 755 -8.74 -43.20 9.25
CA ILE A 755 -8.09 -42.34 8.25
C ILE A 755 -9.07 -41.28 7.73
N LEU A 756 -10.34 -41.65 7.51
CA LEU A 756 -11.38 -40.70 7.10
C LEU A 756 -11.59 -39.61 8.14
N SER A 757 -11.65 -40.03 9.41
CA SER A 757 -11.80 -39.08 10.52
C SER A 757 -10.58 -38.17 10.63
N SER A 758 -9.34 -38.66 10.46
CA SER A 758 -8.14 -37.86 10.46
C SER A 758 -8.13 -36.81 9.31
N MET A 759 -8.54 -37.23 8.10
CA MET A 759 -8.65 -36.29 6.96
C MET A 759 -9.72 -35.22 7.17
N LEU A 760 -10.86 -35.57 7.75
CA LEU A 760 -11.90 -34.62 8.08
C LEU A 760 -11.39 -33.60 9.11
N PHE A 761 -10.74 -34.06 10.18
CA PHE A 761 -10.23 -33.17 11.22
C PHE A 761 -9.08 -32.29 10.71
N ALA A 762 -8.20 -32.82 9.89
CA ALA A 762 -7.17 -32.04 9.18
C ALA A 762 -7.81 -30.99 8.28
N ASN A 763 -8.80 -31.36 7.47
CA ASN A 763 -9.51 -30.40 6.62
C ASN A 763 -10.21 -29.30 7.46
N LEU A 764 -10.87 -29.66 8.57
CA LEU A 764 -11.50 -28.70 9.47
C LEU A 764 -10.47 -27.74 10.11
N ALA A 765 -9.26 -28.24 10.47
CA ALA A 765 -8.20 -27.41 10.98
C ALA A 765 -7.70 -26.42 9.91
N THR A 766 -7.51 -26.88 8.68
CA THR A 766 -7.17 -26.04 7.53
C THR A 766 -8.26 -24.99 7.24
N VAL A 767 -9.53 -25.41 7.23
CA VAL A 767 -10.67 -24.50 7.02
C VAL A 767 -10.79 -23.49 8.17
N ALA A 768 -10.53 -23.91 9.42
CA ALA A 768 -10.50 -22.99 10.56
C ALA A 768 -9.35 -21.97 10.43
N GLY A 769 -8.15 -22.40 10.06
CA GLY A 769 -7.00 -21.51 9.87
C GLY A 769 -7.20 -20.52 8.72
N PHE A 770 -7.42 -21.03 7.51
CA PHE A 770 -7.57 -20.18 6.31
C PHE A 770 -8.94 -19.52 6.23
N GLY A 771 -10.03 -20.23 6.56
CA GLY A 771 -11.38 -19.68 6.44
C GLY A 771 -11.63 -18.46 7.33
N MET A 772 -10.96 -18.38 8.49
CA MET A 772 -11.04 -17.19 9.34
C MET A 772 -10.52 -15.93 8.64
N LEU A 773 -9.55 -16.05 7.76
CA LEU A 773 -9.02 -14.92 7.01
C LEU A 773 -10.05 -14.31 6.04
N ALA A 774 -11.08 -15.08 5.64
CA ALA A 774 -12.15 -14.57 4.79
C ALA A 774 -12.97 -13.43 5.44
N TRP A 775 -12.91 -13.29 6.78
CA TRP A 775 -13.53 -12.17 7.50
C TRP A 775 -12.57 -11.02 7.82
N SER A 776 -11.35 -11.05 7.26
CA SER A 776 -10.38 -9.97 7.45
C SER A 776 -10.80 -8.71 6.71
N GLN A 777 -10.55 -7.56 7.33
CA GLN A 777 -10.62 -6.25 6.68
C GLN A 777 -9.37 -5.97 5.82
N VAL A 778 -8.32 -6.76 5.96
CA VAL A 778 -7.11 -6.66 5.13
C VAL A 778 -7.35 -7.43 3.83
N PRO A 779 -7.40 -6.75 2.65
CA PRO A 779 -7.78 -7.38 1.38
C PRO A 779 -6.93 -8.60 1.01
N VAL A 780 -5.64 -8.56 1.34
CA VAL A 780 -4.69 -9.64 1.11
C VAL A 780 -5.10 -10.91 1.87
N LEU A 781 -5.38 -10.78 3.16
CA LEU A 781 -5.78 -11.90 4.00
C LEU A 781 -7.16 -12.41 3.61
N HIS A 782 -8.10 -11.48 3.33
CA HIS A 782 -9.43 -11.80 2.83
C HIS A 782 -9.37 -12.65 1.55
N ALA A 783 -8.62 -12.21 0.55
CA ALA A 783 -8.51 -12.91 -0.73
C ALA A 783 -8.00 -14.36 -0.57
N ILE A 784 -6.98 -14.55 0.25
CA ILE A 784 -6.44 -15.89 0.53
C ILE A 784 -7.47 -16.74 1.27
N GLY A 785 -8.11 -16.19 2.31
CA GLY A 785 -9.10 -16.90 3.12
C GLY A 785 -10.35 -17.30 2.33
N ALA A 786 -10.90 -16.36 1.55
CA ALA A 786 -12.07 -16.58 0.70
C ALA A 786 -11.80 -17.61 -0.42
N THR A 787 -10.53 -17.81 -0.80
CA THR A 787 -10.13 -18.81 -1.80
C THR A 787 -9.87 -20.16 -1.15
N VAL A 788 -9.00 -20.23 -0.15
CA VAL A 788 -8.50 -21.49 0.42
C VAL A 788 -9.55 -22.16 1.29
N GLY A 789 -10.35 -21.40 2.05
CA GLY A 789 -11.39 -22.00 2.91
C GLY A 789 -12.38 -22.88 2.14
N PRO A 790 -13.14 -22.33 1.19
CA PRO A 790 -14.03 -23.13 0.34
C PRO A 790 -13.26 -24.15 -0.51
N GLY A 791 -12.07 -23.81 -0.96
CA GLY A 791 -11.23 -24.68 -1.77
C GLY A 791 -10.80 -25.94 -1.06
N ALA A 792 -10.41 -25.89 0.21
CA ALA A 792 -10.05 -27.04 1.00
C ALA A 792 -11.23 -28.02 1.19
N ILE A 793 -12.44 -27.47 1.44
CA ILE A 793 -13.67 -28.27 1.54
C ILE A 793 -13.96 -28.98 0.21
N LEU A 794 -13.96 -28.21 -0.89
CA LEU A 794 -14.23 -28.75 -2.22
C LEU A 794 -13.19 -29.78 -2.66
N ALA A 795 -11.90 -29.56 -2.36
CA ALA A 795 -10.83 -30.50 -2.69
C ALA A 795 -11.05 -31.85 -1.99
N LEU A 796 -11.44 -31.86 -0.71
CA LEU A 796 -11.76 -33.07 0.02
C LEU A 796 -13.01 -33.78 -0.56
N VAL A 797 -14.09 -33.02 -0.80
CA VAL A 797 -15.36 -33.55 -1.33
C VAL A 797 -15.16 -34.10 -2.74
N LEU A 798 -14.52 -33.36 -3.65
CA LEU A 798 -14.30 -33.81 -5.02
C LEU A 798 -13.32 -34.96 -5.09
N SER A 799 -12.34 -35.07 -4.22
CA SER A 799 -11.46 -36.25 -4.09
C SER A 799 -12.24 -37.51 -3.68
N ALA A 800 -13.24 -37.37 -2.81
CA ALA A 800 -14.14 -38.45 -2.43
C ALA A 800 -15.14 -38.81 -3.54
N VAL A 801 -15.73 -37.85 -4.25
CA VAL A 801 -16.73 -38.02 -5.31
C VAL A 801 -16.14 -38.66 -6.57
N LEU A 802 -14.94 -38.20 -6.97
CA LEU A 802 -14.24 -38.68 -8.18
C LEU A 802 -13.40 -39.92 -7.93
N HIS A 803 -13.39 -40.42 -6.69
CA HIS A 803 -12.71 -41.68 -6.36
C HIS A 803 -13.34 -42.86 -7.09
N HIS A 804 -12.53 -43.68 -7.78
CA HIS A 804 -12.94 -44.90 -8.44
C HIS A 804 -12.66 -46.10 -7.52
N SER A 805 -13.68 -46.73 -6.97
CA SER A 805 -13.56 -48.08 -6.41
C SER A 805 -13.38 -49.07 -7.55
N VAL A 806 -12.22 -49.64 -7.70
CA VAL A 806 -12.06 -50.84 -8.54
C VAL A 806 -12.73 -51.95 -7.79
N PRO A 807 -13.74 -52.64 -8.38
CA PRO A 807 -14.30 -53.86 -7.74
C PRO A 807 -13.15 -54.86 -7.56
N ASP A 808 -12.99 -55.39 -6.35
CA ASP A 808 -12.11 -56.52 -6.12
C ASP A 808 -12.51 -57.66 -7.09
N LYS A 809 -11.65 -57.93 -8.08
CA LYS A 809 -11.74 -59.19 -8.75
C LYS A 809 -11.45 -60.21 -7.66
N ALA A 810 -12.51 -60.92 -7.21
CA ALA A 810 -12.37 -62.10 -6.34
C ALA A 810 -11.22 -62.97 -6.90
N PRO A 811 -10.27 -63.39 -6.06
CA PRO A 811 -9.24 -64.30 -6.53
C PRO A 811 -9.97 -65.51 -7.12
N ALA A 812 -9.71 -65.79 -8.41
CA ALA A 812 -10.17 -67.00 -9.03
C ALA A 812 -9.67 -68.15 -8.14
N SER A 813 -10.61 -68.82 -7.48
CA SER A 813 -10.32 -70.08 -6.71
C SER A 813 -9.66 -71.06 -7.68
N PRO A 814 -8.59 -71.75 -7.23
CA PRO A 814 -7.88 -72.72 -8.01
C PRO A 814 -8.73 -73.94 -8.40
#